data_32651c5daa27599781d0689681f97363
#
_entry.id   32651c5daa27599781d0689681f97363
#
_cell.length_a   1.000
_cell.length_b   1.000
_cell.length_c   1.000
_cell.angle_alpha   90.00
_cell.angle_beta   90.00
_cell.angle_gamma   90.00
#
_symmetry.space_group_name_H-M   'P 1'
#
loop_
_entity.id
_entity.type
_entity.pdbx_description
1 polymer ?
#
loop_
_entity_poly.entity_id
_entity_poly.type
_entity_poly.pdbx_seq_one_letter_code
_entity_poly.pdbx_strand_id
1 'polypeptide(L)'
;MKSVRFSNIWSIVAAALLLLVAGCERSGDTTSTSDYGYVQFKVIKSGLSEDATRATDALEYLSDAHKLRVVMQHDGSTITQALPLNSYDKESAEWGLRSDKLRLLAGDYNIIGYYLYNNLDEELLSGGASGSFRVEGGGVVVKEIETSVVKRGKVSFLLDKEFTRTESEYLFSAIKAVDITVRNKFSQEIVTFEGLSVEYTKDFGEGSMDEALYGDSNHQMAYATCAGEHWIKAGNYTILSYTTYSDRTAKYAIETASISNMGAEFTVSDNLTTKDVRVPILLSQTAEHIKDYIALKEIWLALDGPNWTFYGEEYNAGANWNFNKEIDLWGEQPGVTLDGNGRVVNLNISGFGAEGVVPEAIGQLTALKLLYLGNHNEYVGGYNSKATSGRISAMDYHDRFLAYDAREALSKELKEVINRDSEQRPILSGRIEKKDVAFGNYTNGITGISRAVMRLTELEQLFIANSPLTDDSFFVDIASDSVYAEESKEWSWSNFTSLTDIEIYNCAKLTRLPVELLCSLPNMQSVNLALNKGISGEQLKADWEAIIDGASGDKIQILYLGYNNLKETPSHEYMKRMTKIGLLDCTNNQIEIVHPFGKDICPATIYLDNNNISRLYAAEDGYFCGLSQMETFSCSGNKLTVLPDIFTARSIYTMGSINFSYNLISSLENGSEWRGVNAATLNLSNNRLSELPKEIMGKGSIIQTLMLSGNGMRKIEEGALTGANSDMLTTIDLSYNRLSELPYNDFSASNLPYLYGIDLSSNAFAEFPYAPLSINSLVVMSIRQQRDDEGNRTLREWPTGLYTCPRLSAFYIGSNDLRKIEDTISPYILLFEIKDNPNISIDLSSVCDYIRMGYYELIYDSTQDIRGCDALNLD
;
A
#
# COMPACT_ATOMS: atom_id res chain seq x y z
N MET A 1 0.03 -21.55 1.73
CA MET A 1 0.89 -22.68 1.31
C MET A 1 2.24 -22.55 2.00
N LYS A 2 2.64 -23.60 2.63
CA LYS A 2 3.85 -23.92 3.39
C LYS A 2 5.02 -22.89 3.38
N SER A 3 5.25 -22.31 4.55
CA SER A 3 6.51 -21.67 4.98
C SER A 3 7.65 -22.69 5.01
N VAL A 4 8.75 -22.40 4.34
CA VAL A 4 10.01 -23.13 4.51
C VAL A 4 10.88 -22.29 5.45
N ARG A 5 11.12 -22.79 6.64
CA ARG A 5 12.05 -22.25 7.64
C ARG A 5 13.49 -22.49 7.17
N PHE A 6 14.25 -21.43 7.01
CA PHE A 6 15.70 -21.48 6.98
C PHE A 6 16.23 -21.53 8.43
N SER A 7 16.55 -22.71 8.91
CA SER A 7 17.27 -22.90 10.17
C SER A 7 18.16 -24.12 10.08
N ASN A 8 19.22 -24.10 9.28
CA ASN A 8 20.19 -25.22 9.27
C ASN A 8 21.58 -24.86 8.70
N ILE A 9 21.94 -23.58 8.62
CA ILE A 9 23.30 -23.20 8.15
C ILE A 9 24.26 -22.97 9.33
N TRP A 10 23.77 -22.60 10.51
CA TRP A 10 24.62 -22.38 11.69
C TRP A 10 25.03 -23.69 12.42
N SER A 11 24.32 -24.76 12.19
CA SER A 11 24.67 -26.06 12.82
C SER A 11 25.85 -26.78 12.15
N ILE A 12 26.17 -26.46 10.91
CA ILE A 12 27.26 -27.07 10.17
C ILE A 12 28.60 -26.37 10.47
N VAL A 13 28.59 -25.09 10.74
CA VAL A 13 29.79 -24.33 11.12
C VAL A 13 30.18 -24.61 12.56
N ALA A 14 29.25 -24.84 13.47
CA ALA A 14 29.54 -25.23 14.85
C ALA A 14 30.05 -26.69 14.98
N ALA A 15 29.63 -27.57 14.10
CA ALA A 15 30.11 -28.97 14.09
C ALA A 15 31.52 -29.10 13.52
N ALA A 16 31.93 -28.20 12.62
CA ALA A 16 33.30 -28.18 12.09
C ALA A 16 34.32 -27.61 13.09
N LEU A 17 33.90 -26.78 14.04
CA LEU A 17 34.78 -26.24 15.11
C LEU A 17 34.90 -27.17 16.34
N LEU A 18 33.99 -28.12 16.51
CA LEU A 18 34.01 -29.06 17.66
C LEU A 18 34.72 -30.40 17.38
N LEU A 19 35.12 -30.66 16.15
CA LEU A 19 35.86 -31.86 15.76
C LEU A 19 37.40 -31.70 15.86
N LEU A 20 37.90 -30.56 16.33
CA LEU A 20 39.35 -30.30 16.50
C LEU A 20 39.83 -30.44 17.97
N VAL A 21 38.98 -30.84 18.91
CA VAL A 21 39.36 -30.90 20.34
C VAL A 21 39.11 -32.26 21.02
N ALA A 22 38.91 -33.34 20.27
CA ALA A 22 38.76 -34.64 20.86
C ALA A 22 39.69 -35.68 20.22
N GLY A 23 40.93 -35.66 20.62
CA GLY A 23 41.89 -36.73 20.38
C GLY A 23 42.17 -37.42 21.70
N CYS A 24 41.51 -38.53 21.96
CA CYS A 24 41.74 -39.39 23.10
C CYS A 24 43.15 -40.02 23.11
N GLU A 25 43.75 -40.06 24.28
CA GLU A 25 44.88 -40.89 24.61
C GLU A 25 44.55 -42.39 24.40
N ARG A 26 45.43 -43.05 23.68
CA ARG A 26 45.67 -44.50 23.86
C ARG A 26 47.18 -44.76 23.89
N SER A 27 47.61 -45.23 25.01
CA SER A 27 48.95 -45.77 25.27
C SER A 27 49.24 -46.99 24.41
N GLY A 28 50.42 -46.99 23.80
CA GLY A 28 51.02 -48.21 23.18
C GLY A 28 52.20 -47.84 22.29
N ASP A 29 53.35 -48.17 22.75
CA ASP A 29 54.68 -48.09 22.10
C ASP A 29 54.69 -48.14 20.60
N THR A 30 55.33 -47.17 20.04
CA THR A 30 56.40 -47.20 19.01
C THR A 30 56.76 -45.79 18.63
N THR A 31 58.04 -45.49 18.43
CA THR A 31 58.58 -44.21 17.99
C THR A 31 57.86 -43.64 16.77
N SER A 32 56.79 -42.89 16.97
CA SER A 32 56.21 -42.00 15.96
C SER A 32 56.76 -40.61 16.16
N THR A 33 57.53 -40.12 15.20
CA THR A 33 57.83 -38.72 15.04
C THR A 33 56.55 -38.00 15.01
N SER A 34 56.24 -37.07 15.95
CA SER A 34 55.03 -36.26 15.96
C SER A 34 54.95 -35.52 14.64
N ASP A 35 53.85 -35.64 13.93
CA ASP A 35 53.66 -34.94 12.65
C ASP A 35 53.56 -33.40 12.84
N TYR A 36 53.63 -32.91 14.08
CA TYR A 36 53.52 -31.50 14.44
C TYR A 36 54.67 -31.08 15.34
N GLY A 37 55.13 -29.87 15.14
CA GLY A 37 56.07 -29.18 16.04
C GLY A 37 55.56 -27.75 16.33
N TYR A 38 56.38 -26.97 16.95
CA TYR A 38 56.03 -25.60 17.34
C TYR A 38 57.07 -24.62 16.79
N VAL A 39 56.60 -23.45 16.37
CA VAL A 39 57.42 -22.27 16.09
C VAL A 39 57.05 -21.15 17.07
N GLN A 40 58.03 -20.44 17.52
CA GLN A 40 57.91 -19.21 18.26
C GLN A 40 58.67 -18.11 17.50
N PHE A 41 57.99 -17.03 17.16
CA PHE A 41 58.65 -15.92 16.49
C PHE A 41 59.24 -14.98 17.50
N LYS A 42 60.47 -14.54 17.22
CA LYS A 42 61.21 -13.52 17.98
C LYS A 42 61.39 -12.34 17.05
N VAL A 43 60.75 -11.22 17.36
CA VAL A 43 60.84 -9.98 16.57
C VAL A 43 62.03 -9.17 17.16
N ILE A 44 63.05 -8.94 16.34
CA ILE A 44 64.28 -8.22 16.72
C ILE A 44 64.53 -7.07 15.74
N LYS A 45 65.32 -6.09 16.22
CA LYS A 45 65.79 -4.99 15.37
C LYS A 45 67.06 -5.45 14.58
N SER A 46 67.02 -5.19 13.24
CA SER A 46 68.21 -5.43 12.41
C SER A 46 69.20 -4.24 12.50
N GLY A 47 70.45 -4.56 12.74
CA GLY A 47 71.59 -3.66 12.54
C GLY A 47 71.66 -2.47 13.50
N LEU A 48 72.36 -2.62 14.62
CA LEU A 48 72.90 -1.53 15.42
C LEU A 48 74.10 -0.92 14.66
N SER A 49 73.90 0.17 13.92
CA SER A 49 74.94 1.09 13.54
C SER A 49 75.21 2.10 14.64
N GLU A 50 76.47 2.49 14.87
CA GLU A 50 77.06 3.18 16.03
C GLU A 50 76.51 4.57 16.43
N ASP A 51 75.31 5.00 16.08
CA ASP A 51 74.71 6.23 16.56
C ASP A 51 73.63 5.96 17.66
N ALA A 52 74.14 6.06 18.91
CA ALA A 52 73.41 5.73 20.12
C ALA A 52 72.15 6.65 20.41
N THR A 53 71.99 7.74 19.72
CA THR A 53 70.89 8.65 19.87
C THR A 53 69.64 8.24 19.04
N ARG A 54 69.78 7.42 18.03
CA ARG A 54 68.63 6.89 17.19
C ARG A 54 68.13 5.52 17.66
N ALA A 55 68.83 4.90 18.62
CA ALA A 55 68.40 3.61 19.14
C ALA A 55 67.22 3.65 20.05
N THR A 56 66.97 4.78 20.69
CA THR A 56 65.76 4.99 21.55
C THR A 56 64.44 5.00 20.79
N ASP A 57 64.38 5.66 19.63
CA ASP A 57 63.15 5.80 18.86
C ASP A 57 62.64 4.47 18.25
N ALA A 58 63.60 3.61 17.86
CA ALA A 58 63.29 2.31 17.30
C ALA A 58 62.79 1.29 18.36
N LEU A 59 63.25 1.45 19.60
CA LEU A 59 62.83 0.68 20.77
C LEU A 59 61.36 1.06 21.12
N GLU A 60 60.97 2.29 20.88
CA GLU A 60 59.63 2.80 21.18
C GLU A 60 58.55 2.12 20.30
N TYR A 61 58.79 1.96 18.98
CA TYR A 61 57.87 1.24 18.11
C TYR A 61 57.70 -0.25 18.48
N LEU A 62 58.79 -0.92 18.85
CA LEU A 62 58.69 -2.31 19.26
C LEU A 62 58.06 -2.45 20.64
N SER A 63 58.15 -1.43 21.52
CA SER A 63 57.49 -1.46 22.82
C SER A 63 55.96 -1.36 22.71
N ASP A 64 55.48 -0.75 21.65
CA ASP A 64 54.03 -0.60 21.40
C ASP A 64 53.42 -1.80 20.63
N ALA A 65 54.25 -2.70 20.10
CA ALA A 65 53.78 -3.86 19.37
C ALA A 65 53.25 -4.96 20.30
N HIS A 66 51.97 -5.29 20.17
CA HIS A 66 51.28 -6.26 20.99
C HIS A 66 50.83 -7.50 20.20
N LYS A 67 50.82 -7.42 18.88
CA LYS A 67 50.39 -8.52 18.01
C LYS A 67 51.24 -8.61 16.75
N LEU A 68 51.59 -9.84 16.37
CA LEU A 68 52.26 -10.20 15.13
C LEU A 68 51.31 -10.96 14.23
N ARG A 69 51.05 -10.47 13.03
CA ARG A 69 50.47 -11.26 11.95
C ARG A 69 51.58 -11.71 11.00
N VAL A 70 51.76 -13.00 10.84
CA VAL A 70 52.77 -13.59 9.94
C VAL A 70 52.04 -14.30 8.79
N VAL A 71 52.55 -14.10 7.58
CA VAL A 71 52.09 -14.77 6.36
C VAL A 71 53.19 -15.68 5.89
N MET A 72 52.89 -16.98 5.84
CA MET A 72 53.89 -18.03 5.55
C MET A 72 53.39 -18.87 4.37
N GLN A 73 54.31 -19.47 3.66
CA GLN A 73 54.04 -20.44 2.61
C GLN A 73 54.58 -21.80 3.01
N HIS A 74 53.78 -22.86 2.86
CA HIS A 74 54.13 -24.24 3.07
C HIS A 74 53.48 -25.11 2.01
N ASP A 75 54.28 -25.89 1.29
CA ASP A 75 53.81 -26.78 0.19
C ASP A 75 52.83 -26.09 -0.80
N GLY A 76 53.19 -24.88 -1.22
CA GLY A 76 52.35 -24.11 -2.16
C GLY A 76 51.13 -23.44 -1.53
N SER A 77 50.76 -23.68 -0.30
CA SER A 77 49.64 -23.08 0.41
C SER A 77 50.10 -21.88 1.25
N THR A 78 49.33 -20.81 1.25
CA THR A 78 49.56 -19.62 2.09
C THR A 78 48.81 -19.74 3.41
N ILE A 79 49.53 -19.58 4.52
CA ILE A 79 49.01 -19.65 5.88
C ILE A 79 49.19 -18.27 6.51
N THR A 80 48.14 -17.69 7.04
CA THR A 80 48.18 -16.43 7.79
C THR A 80 47.82 -16.69 9.25
N GLN A 81 48.68 -16.26 10.17
CA GLN A 81 48.45 -16.42 11.62
C GLN A 81 48.69 -15.11 12.34
N ALA A 82 47.82 -14.79 13.29
CA ALA A 82 47.94 -13.64 14.17
C ALA A 82 48.24 -14.14 15.59
N LEU A 83 49.30 -13.67 16.16
CA LEU A 83 49.83 -14.11 17.44
C LEU A 83 50.07 -12.94 18.39
N PRO A 84 49.67 -13.02 19.66
CA PRO A 84 50.02 -12.02 20.64
C PRO A 84 51.55 -12.00 20.83
N LEU A 85 52.10 -10.82 21.12
CA LEU A 85 53.48 -10.58 21.42
C LEU A 85 53.63 -10.26 22.89
N ASN A 86 54.63 -10.94 23.54
CA ASN A 86 55.00 -10.72 24.92
C ASN A 86 56.41 -10.09 24.98
N SER A 87 56.61 -9.11 25.82
CA SER A 87 57.93 -8.49 25.99
C SER A 87 58.89 -9.49 26.65
N TYR A 88 60.04 -9.68 26.02
CA TYR A 88 61.13 -10.41 26.61
C TYR A 88 62.08 -9.42 27.26
N ASP A 89 62.80 -9.83 28.32
CA ASP A 89 63.60 -9.04 29.23
C ASP A 89 64.30 -7.80 28.61
N LYS A 90 63.91 -6.60 29.07
CA LYS A 90 64.47 -5.31 28.58
C LYS A 90 65.94 -5.05 28.92
N GLU A 91 66.49 -5.81 29.84
CA GLU A 91 67.85 -5.59 30.33
C GLU A 91 68.86 -6.53 29.69
N SER A 92 68.49 -7.48 28.85
CA SER A 92 69.43 -8.42 28.23
C SER A 92 69.84 -7.97 26.83
N ALA A 93 71.03 -8.35 26.42
CA ALA A 93 71.58 -8.13 25.07
C ALA A 93 70.71 -8.86 23.97
N GLU A 94 69.80 -9.70 24.39
CA GLU A 94 68.87 -10.46 23.53
C GLU A 94 67.48 -9.89 23.53
N TRP A 95 67.33 -8.65 23.81
CA TRP A 95 65.95 -8.01 23.82
C TRP A 95 65.24 -8.22 22.51
N GLY A 96 63.91 -8.55 22.59
CA GLY A 96 63.02 -8.72 21.48
C GLY A 96 61.60 -9.08 21.98
N LEU A 97 60.64 -9.01 21.09
CA LEU A 97 59.29 -9.44 21.37
C LEU A 97 59.14 -10.90 20.96
N ARG A 98 58.50 -11.72 21.78
CA ARG A 98 58.24 -13.12 21.45
C ARG A 98 56.76 -13.38 21.31
N SER A 99 56.37 -14.10 20.24
CA SER A 99 55.04 -14.61 20.09
C SER A 99 54.77 -15.80 21.00
N ASP A 100 53.49 -16.10 21.19
CA ASP A 100 53.09 -17.42 21.67
C ASP A 100 53.57 -18.51 20.69
N LYS A 101 53.67 -19.74 21.17
CA LYS A 101 54.07 -20.88 20.35
C LYS A 101 52.94 -21.27 19.41
N LEU A 102 53.20 -21.27 18.11
CA LEU A 102 52.28 -21.72 17.08
C LEU A 102 52.57 -23.18 16.72
N ARG A 103 51.55 -24.04 16.77
CA ARG A 103 51.64 -25.43 16.35
C ARG A 103 51.45 -25.52 14.83
N LEU A 104 52.43 -26.11 14.15
CA LEU A 104 52.46 -26.31 12.70
C LEU A 104 52.78 -27.77 12.35
N LEU A 105 52.43 -28.20 11.15
CA LEU A 105 52.93 -29.48 10.60
C LEU A 105 54.45 -29.46 10.48
N ALA A 106 55.09 -30.59 10.63
CA ALA A 106 56.51 -30.72 10.41
C ALA A 106 56.84 -30.49 8.92
N GLY A 107 57.79 -29.60 8.62
CA GLY A 107 58.11 -29.25 7.24
C GLY A 107 58.79 -27.89 7.15
N ASP A 108 59.12 -27.48 5.92
CA ASP A 108 59.75 -26.20 5.63
C ASP A 108 58.68 -25.10 5.38
N TYR A 109 58.92 -23.96 6.00
CA TYR A 109 58.06 -22.77 5.92
C TYR A 109 58.88 -21.59 5.44
N ASN A 110 58.26 -20.77 4.55
CA ASN A 110 58.86 -19.53 4.10
C ASN A 110 57.98 -18.35 4.52
N ILE A 111 58.52 -17.39 5.24
CA ILE A 111 57.82 -16.18 5.63
C ILE A 111 57.82 -15.23 4.44
N ILE A 112 56.63 -14.95 3.89
CA ILE A 112 56.47 -14.06 2.76
C ILE A 112 56.03 -12.64 3.15
N GLY A 113 55.62 -12.47 4.42
CA GLY A 113 55.25 -11.18 4.97
C GLY A 113 54.99 -11.23 6.46
N TYR A 114 55.18 -10.11 7.17
CA TYR A 114 54.82 -9.94 8.57
C TYR A 114 54.29 -8.53 8.82
N TYR A 115 53.42 -8.41 9.83
CA TYR A 115 52.81 -7.18 10.25
C TYR A 115 52.78 -7.11 11.78
N LEU A 116 53.12 -5.95 12.33
CA LEU A 116 53.08 -5.67 13.76
C LEU A 116 51.97 -4.67 14.05
N TYR A 117 51.22 -4.96 15.07
CA TYR A 117 50.07 -4.12 15.51
C TYR A 117 50.25 -3.70 16.96
N ASN A 118 49.72 -2.50 17.28
CA ASN A 118 49.63 -2.03 18.66
C ASN A 118 48.39 -2.68 19.37
N ASN A 119 48.10 -2.25 20.59
CA ASN A 119 46.97 -2.72 21.39
C ASN A 119 45.61 -2.24 20.88
N LEU A 120 45.59 -1.31 19.93
CA LEU A 120 44.37 -0.81 19.26
C LEU A 120 44.14 -1.45 17.89
N ASP A 121 44.96 -2.51 17.54
CA ASP A 121 44.97 -3.16 16.24
C ASP A 121 45.42 -2.26 15.06
N GLU A 122 46.09 -1.15 15.34
CA GLU A 122 46.74 -0.31 14.33
C GLU A 122 48.07 -0.88 13.89
N GLU A 123 48.33 -0.93 12.58
CA GLU A 123 49.56 -1.44 12.01
C GLU A 123 50.72 -0.49 12.30
N LEU A 124 51.70 -0.96 13.07
CA LEU A 124 52.90 -0.22 13.39
C LEU A 124 54.00 -0.41 12.32
N LEU A 125 54.17 -1.63 11.84
CA LEU A 125 55.21 -2.00 10.94
C LEU A 125 54.82 -3.20 10.09
N SER A 126 55.17 -3.23 8.83
CA SER A 126 55.10 -4.41 7.98
C SER A 126 56.41 -4.65 7.22
N GLY A 127 56.66 -5.89 6.90
CA GLY A 127 57.85 -6.27 6.11
C GLY A 127 57.57 -7.45 5.19
N GLY A 128 58.38 -7.59 4.16
CA GLY A 128 58.31 -8.68 3.19
C GLY A 128 58.97 -9.97 3.69
N ALA A 129 59.51 -10.76 2.79
CA ALA A 129 60.11 -12.07 3.08
C ALA A 129 61.18 -12.00 4.17
N SER A 130 61.02 -12.78 5.23
CA SER A 130 61.97 -12.87 6.38
C SER A 130 62.59 -14.26 6.49
N GLY A 131 62.85 -14.89 5.37
CA GLY A 131 63.55 -16.19 5.25
C GLY A 131 62.70 -17.40 5.66
N SER A 132 63.29 -18.58 5.52
CA SER A 132 62.59 -19.85 5.78
C SER A 132 62.96 -20.39 7.15
N PHE A 133 62.20 -21.33 7.67
CA PHE A 133 62.50 -22.13 8.85
C PHE A 133 61.88 -23.52 8.71
N ARG A 134 62.43 -24.49 9.43
CA ARG A 134 61.91 -25.86 9.43
C ARG A 134 61.28 -26.19 10.77
N VAL A 135 60.13 -26.75 10.76
CA VAL A 135 59.43 -27.29 11.94
C VAL A 135 59.71 -28.80 12.00
N GLU A 136 60.36 -29.27 13.07
CA GLU A 136 60.55 -30.68 13.31
C GLU A 136 59.51 -31.26 14.23
N GLY A 137 59.08 -32.50 13.96
CA GLY A 137 58.11 -33.18 14.77
C GLY A 137 58.47 -33.25 16.24
N GLY A 138 57.59 -32.75 17.12
CA GLY A 138 57.80 -32.68 18.56
C GLY A 138 58.81 -31.59 19.03
N GLY A 139 59.48 -30.89 18.11
CA GLY A 139 60.40 -29.81 18.41
C GLY A 139 59.78 -28.43 18.57
N VAL A 140 60.56 -27.50 19.08
CA VAL A 140 60.24 -26.05 19.10
C VAL A 140 61.34 -25.31 18.36
N VAL A 141 61.00 -24.59 17.31
CA VAL A 141 61.92 -23.71 16.60
C VAL A 141 61.65 -22.26 16.99
N VAL A 142 62.72 -21.50 17.24
CA VAL A 142 62.58 -20.04 17.37
C VAL A 142 63.06 -19.42 16.07
N LYS A 143 62.11 -18.68 15.41
CA LYS A 143 62.47 -17.96 14.18
C LYS A 143 62.50 -16.46 14.46
N GLU A 144 63.70 -15.91 14.21
CA GLU A 144 63.89 -14.47 14.31
C GLU A 144 63.33 -13.77 13.07
N ILE A 145 62.57 -12.68 13.30
CA ILE A 145 62.13 -11.73 12.30
C ILE A 145 62.85 -10.43 12.53
N GLU A 146 63.83 -10.13 11.66
CA GLU A 146 64.52 -8.87 11.68
C GLU A 146 63.69 -7.75 11.10
N THR A 147 63.39 -6.72 11.89
CA THR A 147 62.64 -5.54 11.45
C THR A 147 63.60 -4.40 11.17
N SER A 148 63.59 -3.89 9.95
CA SER A 148 64.23 -2.62 9.62
C SER A 148 63.34 -1.47 10.07
N VAL A 149 63.88 -0.44 10.72
CA VAL A 149 63.11 0.75 11.09
C VAL A 149 62.73 1.51 9.85
N VAL A 150 61.46 1.37 9.41
CA VAL A 150 60.89 2.26 8.42
C VAL A 150 60.39 3.49 9.19
N LYS A 151 60.88 4.66 8.84
CA LYS A 151 60.40 5.92 9.42
C LYS A 151 58.93 6.03 9.11
N ARG A 152 58.13 6.27 10.12
CA ARG A 152 56.68 6.43 10.04
C ARG A 152 56.23 7.64 10.86
N GLY A 153 55.14 8.24 10.41
CA GLY A 153 54.39 9.26 11.15
C GLY A 153 52.90 9.00 11.04
N LYS A 154 52.12 9.82 11.67
CA LYS A 154 50.67 9.76 11.59
C LYS A 154 50.11 10.85 10.68
N VAL A 155 48.92 10.62 10.10
CA VAL A 155 48.18 11.59 9.33
C VAL A 155 46.74 11.56 9.75
N SER A 156 46.12 12.72 9.88
CA SER A 156 44.63 12.87 9.92
C SER A 156 44.14 13.70 8.73
N PHE A 157 42.90 13.45 8.32
CA PHE A 157 42.34 14.08 7.15
C PHE A 157 41.19 14.99 7.52
N LEU A 158 40.99 16.02 6.71
CA LEU A 158 39.88 16.96 6.76
C LEU A 158 39.27 17.06 5.37
N LEU A 159 37.98 16.76 5.24
CA LEU A 159 37.26 17.01 4.02
C LEU A 159 36.99 18.51 3.88
N ASP A 160 37.38 19.07 2.76
CA ASP A 160 37.21 20.49 2.42
C ASP A 160 36.23 20.63 1.26
N LYS A 161 35.16 21.35 1.50
CA LYS A 161 34.15 21.60 0.49
C LYS A 161 34.63 22.69 -0.44
N GLU A 162 34.76 22.40 -1.74
CA GLU A 162 35.07 23.41 -2.74
C GLU A 162 33.78 24.08 -3.22
N PHE A 163 33.68 25.36 -2.97
CA PHE A 163 32.45 26.11 -3.11
C PHE A 163 32.18 26.60 -4.48
N THR A 164 30.99 26.27 -5.01
CA THR A 164 30.41 27.06 -6.09
C THR A 164 28.90 27.26 -6.02
N ARG A 165 28.15 26.53 -5.16
CA ARG A 165 26.66 26.60 -5.13
C ARG A 165 26.08 26.19 -3.76
N THR A 166 24.93 26.81 -3.38
CA THR A 166 24.13 26.52 -2.18
C THR A 166 23.68 25.06 -2.08
N GLU A 167 23.38 24.41 -3.19
CA GLU A 167 23.01 22.98 -3.27
C GLU A 167 24.07 22.06 -2.71
N SER A 168 25.35 22.47 -2.72
CA SER A 168 26.43 21.63 -2.26
C SER A 168 26.48 21.41 -0.74
N GLU A 169 25.77 22.20 0.07
CA GLU A 169 25.76 22.03 1.53
C GLU A 169 25.09 20.74 1.98
N TYR A 170 23.93 20.42 1.44
CA TYR A 170 23.21 19.20 1.77
C TYR A 170 23.95 17.96 1.31
N LEU A 171 24.53 18.02 0.12
CA LEU A 171 25.32 16.93 -0.45
C LEU A 171 26.55 16.63 0.39
N PHE A 172 27.25 17.68 0.87
CA PHE A 172 28.39 17.54 1.74
C PHE A 172 28.01 16.91 3.09
N SER A 173 26.89 17.30 3.67
CA SER A 173 26.40 16.76 4.94
C SER A 173 25.93 15.30 4.86
N ALA A 174 25.66 14.80 3.65
CA ALA A 174 25.30 13.41 3.43
C ALA A 174 26.49 12.45 3.50
N ILE A 175 27.74 12.92 3.43
CA ILE A 175 28.93 12.08 3.52
C ILE A 175 29.08 11.56 4.95
N LYS A 176 29.11 10.24 5.13
CA LYS A 176 29.27 9.57 6.43
C LYS A 176 30.58 8.79 6.56
N ALA A 177 31.17 8.40 5.44
CA ALA A 177 32.50 7.79 5.40
C ALA A 177 33.23 8.19 4.11
N VAL A 178 34.57 8.02 4.10
CA VAL A 178 35.39 8.32 2.92
C VAL A 178 36.56 7.36 2.83
N ASP A 179 36.88 6.94 1.61
CA ASP A 179 38.18 6.32 1.28
C ASP A 179 39.08 7.39 0.68
N ILE A 180 40.36 7.42 1.10
CA ILE A 180 41.34 8.38 0.59
C ILE A 180 42.52 7.62 0.08
N THR A 181 42.85 7.78 -1.20
CA THR A 181 44.02 7.14 -1.84
C THR A 181 45.11 8.15 -2.06
N VAL A 182 46.29 7.81 -1.55
CA VAL A 182 47.48 8.66 -1.63
C VAL A 182 48.66 7.91 -2.28
N ARG A 183 49.59 8.63 -2.86
CA ARG A 183 50.79 8.08 -3.45
C ARG A 183 52.04 8.78 -2.91
N ASN A 184 53.00 8.00 -2.46
CA ASN A 184 54.31 8.50 -2.09
C ASN A 184 55.08 8.99 -3.33
N LYS A 185 55.51 10.23 -3.32
CA LYS A 185 56.19 10.85 -4.48
C LYS A 185 57.51 10.20 -4.85
N PHE A 186 58.22 9.59 -3.88
CA PHE A 186 59.53 8.98 -4.09
C PHE A 186 59.41 7.49 -4.40
N SER A 187 58.73 6.72 -3.50
CA SER A 187 58.59 5.26 -3.70
C SER A 187 57.53 4.86 -4.71
N GLN A 188 56.64 5.78 -5.12
CA GLN A 188 55.47 5.53 -5.95
C GLN A 188 54.45 4.56 -5.31
N GLU A 189 54.65 4.19 -4.08
CA GLU A 189 53.76 3.34 -3.31
C GLU A 189 52.39 4.03 -3.14
N ILE A 190 51.32 3.28 -3.38
CA ILE A 190 49.95 3.75 -3.23
C ILE A 190 49.37 3.14 -1.95
N VAL A 191 48.76 3.97 -1.14
CA VAL A 191 48.07 3.59 0.10
C VAL A 191 46.66 4.13 0.06
N THR A 192 45.67 3.30 0.41
CA THR A 192 44.27 3.72 0.57
C THR A 192 43.90 3.58 2.05
N PHE A 193 43.33 4.63 2.59
CA PHE A 193 42.68 4.65 3.89
C PHE A 193 41.19 4.42 3.65
N GLU A 194 40.68 3.28 4.08
CA GLU A 194 39.33 2.82 3.76
C GLU A 194 38.36 3.07 4.91
N GLY A 195 37.15 3.49 4.58
CA GLY A 195 36.03 3.57 5.51
C GLY A 195 36.22 4.57 6.66
N LEU A 196 36.95 5.67 6.42
CA LEU A 196 37.13 6.69 7.46
C LEU A 196 35.78 7.36 7.77
N SER A 197 35.31 7.21 9.01
CA SER A 197 34.06 7.88 9.47
C SER A 197 34.25 9.39 9.45
N VAL A 198 33.22 10.11 9.06
CA VAL A 198 33.20 11.58 8.89
C VAL A 198 32.33 12.21 9.96
N GLU A 199 32.88 13.24 10.63
CA GLU A 199 32.20 14.05 11.63
C GLU A 199 32.26 15.53 11.25
N TYR A 200 31.14 16.21 11.34
CA TYR A 200 31.01 17.64 10.99
C TYR A 200 31.24 18.50 12.23
N THR A 201 32.18 19.40 12.15
CA THR A 201 32.44 20.38 13.23
C THR A 201 31.66 21.67 12.96
N LYS A 202 30.90 22.11 13.97
CA LYS A 202 30.11 23.36 13.90
C LYS A 202 30.92 24.62 14.32
N ASP A 203 32.10 24.47 14.89
CA ASP A 203 32.85 25.58 15.46
C ASP A 203 34.00 26.01 14.56
N PHE A 204 33.78 27.04 13.77
CA PHE A 204 34.84 27.96 13.40
C PHE A 204 35.09 28.87 14.63
N GLY A 205 36.23 28.81 15.23
CA GLY A 205 36.54 29.72 16.33
C GLY A 205 36.37 31.18 15.90
N GLU A 206 35.69 31.99 16.73
CA GLU A 206 35.44 33.40 16.49
C GLU A 206 36.73 34.10 16.06
N GLY A 207 36.74 34.74 14.86
CA GLY A 207 37.91 35.40 14.28
C GLY A 207 38.91 34.48 13.55
N SER A 208 38.52 33.26 13.22
CA SER A 208 39.39 32.39 12.42
C SER A 208 39.55 32.87 10.99
N MET A 209 40.65 32.52 10.31
CA MET A 209 40.81 32.81 8.87
C MET A 209 39.69 32.14 8.05
N ASP A 210 39.09 31.13 8.54
CA ASP A 210 37.98 30.38 7.92
C ASP A 210 36.67 31.18 7.96
N GLU A 211 36.39 31.90 9.07
CA GLU A 211 35.28 32.86 9.16
C GLU A 211 35.44 34.03 8.17
N ALA A 212 36.67 34.50 7.99
CA ALA A 212 36.97 35.57 7.04
C ALA A 212 36.93 35.12 5.57
N LEU A 213 37.22 33.87 5.26
CA LEU A 213 37.20 33.30 3.92
C LEU A 213 35.80 32.85 3.47
N TYR A 214 34.98 32.37 4.37
CA TYR A 214 33.71 31.73 4.06
C TYR A 214 32.49 32.50 4.54
N GLY A 215 32.71 33.67 5.12
CA GLY A 215 31.74 34.75 5.41
C GLY A 215 30.42 34.32 5.92
N ASP A 216 30.17 34.53 7.15
CA ASP A 216 29.00 34.48 7.98
C ASP A 216 28.56 33.11 8.53
N SER A 217 27.86 33.18 9.66
CA SER A 217 27.34 32.08 10.49
C SER A 217 26.34 31.12 9.81
N ASN A 218 25.99 31.33 8.55
CA ASN A 218 25.08 30.49 7.78
C ASN A 218 25.81 29.41 6.97
N HIS A 219 27.14 29.49 6.80
CA HIS A 219 27.95 28.48 6.11
C HIS A 219 28.47 27.40 7.06
N GLN A 220 27.60 26.73 7.78
CA GLN A 220 27.87 25.90 8.93
C GLN A 220 28.62 24.59 8.67
N MET A 221 28.96 24.21 7.44
CA MET A 221 29.54 22.91 7.13
C MET A 221 30.59 22.94 6.02
N ALA A 222 31.58 23.86 6.11
CA ALA A 222 32.65 23.90 5.12
C ALA A 222 33.67 22.76 5.28
N TYR A 223 33.81 22.20 6.48
CA TYR A 223 34.77 21.16 6.81
C TYR A 223 34.11 20.01 7.55
N ALA A 224 34.66 18.81 7.30
CA ALA A 224 34.36 17.62 8.08
C ALA A 224 35.63 16.86 8.42
N THR A 225 35.79 16.45 9.66
CA THR A 225 36.94 15.70 10.14
C THR A 225 36.75 14.22 9.87
N CYS A 226 37.79 13.57 9.34
CA CYS A 226 37.82 12.11 9.27
C CYS A 226 38.36 11.56 10.59
N ALA A 227 37.71 10.49 11.08
CA ALA A 227 38.06 9.89 12.35
C ALA A 227 39.47 9.25 12.35
N GLY A 228 40.18 9.48 13.40
CA GLY A 228 41.46 8.81 13.68
C GLY A 228 42.73 9.47 13.12
N GLU A 229 43.86 9.05 13.67
CA GLU A 229 45.18 9.33 13.15
C GLU A 229 45.79 8.03 12.63
N HIS A 230 46.21 8.02 11.38
CA HIS A 230 46.59 6.78 10.68
C HIS A 230 48.07 6.74 10.40
N TRP A 231 48.73 5.61 10.74
CA TRP A 231 50.14 5.42 10.51
C TRP A 231 50.45 5.22 9.02
N ILE A 232 51.43 5.99 8.53
CA ILE A 232 51.95 5.88 7.17
C ILE A 232 53.48 6.09 7.17
N LYS A 233 54.18 5.57 6.17
CA LYS A 233 55.63 5.83 6.01
C LYS A 233 55.97 7.33 5.93
N ALA A 234 57.05 7.78 6.55
CA ALA A 234 57.48 9.18 6.42
C ALA A 234 57.82 9.48 4.94
N GLY A 235 57.40 10.64 4.46
CA GLY A 235 57.66 11.04 3.06
C GLY A 235 56.70 12.10 2.57
N ASN A 236 56.87 12.44 1.31
CA ASN A 236 55.97 13.39 0.62
C ASN A 236 54.89 12.60 -0.17
N TYR A 237 53.66 13.01 -0.04
CA TYR A 237 52.49 12.36 -0.63
C TYR A 237 51.70 13.30 -1.47
N THR A 238 51.07 12.73 -2.50
CA THR A 238 50.01 13.39 -3.28
C THR A 238 48.73 12.60 -3.07
N ILE A 239 47.60 13.28 -2.82
CA ILE A 239 46.27 12.66 -2.79
C ILE A 239 45.87 12.41 -4.24
N LEU A 240 45.54 11.15 -4.56
CA LEU A 240 45.19 10.75 -5.92
C LEU A 240 43.69 10.84 -6.16
N SER A 241 42.92 10.31 -5.22
CA SER A 241 41.48 10.18 -5.34
C SER A 241 40.84 9.98 -3.98
N TYR A 242 39.56 10.18 -3.95
CA TYR A 242 38.71 9.79 -2.83
C TYR A 242 37.44 9.11 -3.35
N THR A 243 36.78 8.36 -2.46
CA THR A 243 35.43 7.86 -2.64
C THR A 243 34.64 8.21 -1.38
N THR A 244 33.54 8.94 -1.52
CA THR A 244 32.66 9.31 -0.41
C THR A 244 31.46 8.38 -0.34
N TYR A 245 30.96 8.14 0.88
CA TYR A 245 29.85 7.21 1.14
C TYR A 245 28.77 7.86 1.98
N SER A 246 27.53 7.49 1.71
CA SER A 246 26.35 7.98 2.42
C SER A 246 26.09 7.24 3.74
N ASP A 247 26.82 6.19 4.02
CA ASP A 247 26.70 5.35 5.21
C ASP A 247 28.06 5.14 5.89
N ARG A 248 28.04 4.83 7.19
CA ARG A 248 29.28 4.62 7.98
C ARG A 248 29.99 3.32 7.69
N THR A 249 29.33 2.40 6.99
CA THR A 249 29.92 1.10 6.63
C THR A 249 30.63 1.13 5.28
N ALA A 250 30.69 2.30 4.63
CA ALA A 250 31.30 2.55 3.33
C ALA A 250 30.76 1.60 2.22
N LYS A 251 29.47 1.38 2.23
CA LYS A 251 28.79 0.48 1.28
C LYS A 251 28.19 1.22 0.09
N TYR A 252 27.64 2.42 0.32
CA TYR A 252 26.91 3.18 -0.69
C TYR A 252 27.68 4.43 -1.09
N ALA A 253 28.41 4.32 -2.22
CA ALA A 253 29.23 5.40 -2.73
C ALA A 253 28.37 6.58 -3.23
N ILE A 254 28.71 7.79 -2.81
CA ILE A 254 28.15 9.05 -3.35
C ILE A 254 28.92 9.46 -4.60
N GLU A 255 30.24 9.58 -4.46
CA GLU A 255 31.13 10.08 -5.50
C GLU A 255 32.49 9.40 -5.40
N THR A 256 33.09 9.07 -6.54
CA THR A 256 34.49 8.75 -6.67
C THR A 256 35.13 9.79 -7.59
N ALA A 257 36.08 10.55 -7.07
CA ALA A 257 36.74 11.61 -7.84
C ALA A 257 38.25 11.48 -7.80
N SER A 258 38.89 11.74 -8.95
CA SER A 258 40.35 11.87 -9.05
C SER A 258 40.71 13.34 -8.85
N ILE A 259 41.55 13.62 -7.89
CA ILE A 259 42.05 14.95 -7.52
C ILE A 259 43.58 15.10 -7.68
N SER A 260 44.20 14.13 -8.36
CA SER A 260 45.66 14.13 -8.56
C SER A 260 46.21 15.39 -9.23
N ASN A 261 45.38 16.10 -9.99
CA ASN A 261 45.75 17.34 -10.71
C ASN A 261 45.51 18.61 -9.88
N MET A 262 44.92 18.49 -8.69
CA MET A 262 44.59 19.65 -7.85
C MET A 262 45.72 20.06 -6.91
N GLY A 263 46.86 19.33 -6.93
CA GLY A 263 48.02 19.66 -6.15
C GLY A 263 47.86 19.43 -4.64
N ALA A 264 46.88 18.60 -4.21
CA ALA A 264 46.69 18.24 -2.83
C ALA A 264 47.84 17.34 -2.34
N GLU A 265 48.81 17.96 -1.66
CA GLU A 265 50.04 17.33 -1.23
C GLU A 265 50.29 17.53 0.26
N PHE A 266 50.94 16.57 0.91
CA PHE A 266 51.31 16.66 2.32
C PHE A 266 52.60 15.91 2.60
N THR A 267 53.23 16.27 3.72
CA THR A 267 54.48 15.66 4.17
C THR A 267 54.28 14.99 5.51
N VAL A 268 54.66 13.75 5.61
CA VAL A 268 54.69 13.00 6.88
C VAL A 268 56.09 12.91 7.38
N SER A 269 56.34 13.44 8.56
CA SER A 269 57.64 13.40 9.25
C SER A 269 57.68 12.23 10.24
N ASP A 270 58.89 11.73 10.51
CA ASP A 270 59.12 10.63 11.42
C ASP A 270 58.64 10.98 12.85
N ASN A 271 57.82 10.10 13.43
CA ASN A 271 57.20 10.24 14.75
C ASN A 271 56.38 11.49 15.00
N LEU A 272 55.93 12.16 13.96
CA LEU A 272 55.05 13.32 14.06
C LEU A 272 53.71 13.03 13.45
N THR A 273 52.67 13.70 13.97
CA THR A 273 51.34 13.69 13.35
C THR A 273 51.20 14.90 12.41
N THR A 274 50.96 14.63 11.14
CA THR A 274 50.49 15.65 10.18
C THR A 274 48.98 15.74 10.30
N LYS A 275 48.49 16.80 10.92
CA LYS A 275 47.05 16.99 11.21
C LYS A 275 46.33 17.67 10.07
N ASP A 276 45.05 17.31 9.94
CA ASP A 276 44.06 18.02 9.15
C ASP A 276 44.48 18.23 7.70
N VAL A 277 45.00 17.14 7.08
CA VAL A 277 45.33 17.17 5.67
C VAL A 277 44.04 17.36 4.87
N ARG A 278 43.96 18.48 4.15
CA ARG A 278 42.78 18.85 3.40
C ARG A 278 42.60 17.98 2.16
N VAL A 279 41.40 17.39 2.04
CA VAL A 279 40.93 16.61 0.86
C VAL A 279 39.84 17.41 0.19
N PRO A 280 40.09 18.00 -0.99
CA PRO A 280 39.06 18.77 -1.69
C PRO A 280 37.97 17.87 -2.22
N ILE A 281 36.73 18.13 -1.83
CA ILE A 281 35.55 17.37 -2.23
C ILE A 281 34.80 18.15 -3.32
N LEU A 282 34.66 17.58 -4.50
CA LEU A 282 34.17 18.27 -5.69
C LEU A 282 32.65 18.25 -5.81
N LEU A 283 31.97 17.22 -5.34
CA LEU A 283 30.51 17.01 -5.43
C LEU A 283 29.97 17.15 -6.86
N SER A 284 30.78 16.86 -7.87
CA SER A 284 30.44 17.04 -9.27
C SER A 284 29.61 15.90 -9.87
N GLN A 285 29.57 14.74 -9.20
CA GLN A 285 28.91 13.51 -9.66
C GLN A 285 28.18 12.83 -8.49
N THR A 286 27.22 13.55 -7.91
CA THR A 286 26.45 13.01 -6.80
C THR A 286 25.49 11.96 -7.28
N ALA A 287 25.48 10.82 -6.63
CA ALA A 287 24.54 9.74 -6.94
C ALA A 287 23.09 10.17 -6.77
N GLU A 288 22.22 9.74 -7.69
CA GLU A 288 20.83 10.14 -7.76
C GLU A 288 20.03 9.78 -6.49
N HIS A 289 20.35 8.65 -5.82
CA HIS A 289 19.68 8.29 -4.56
C HIS A 289 19.95 9.28 -3.43
N ILE A 290 21.10 9.98 -3.43
CA ILE A 290 21.38 11.03 -2.46
C ILE A 290 20.57 12.29 -2.76
N LYS A 291 20.38 12.62 -4.02
CA LYS A 291 19.51 13.72 -4.42
C LYS A 291 18.07 13.45 -3.97
N ASP A 292 17.60 12.22 -4.13
CA ASP A 292 16.27 11.81 -3.64
C ASP A 292 16.15 11.96 -2.11
N TYR A 293 17.16 11.54 -1.35
CA TYR A 293 17.21 11.71 0.10
C TYR A 293 17.11 13.17 0.52
N ILE A 294 17.85 14.06 -0.14
CA ILE A 294 17.83 15.49 0.14
C ILE A 294 16.47 16.07 -0.20
N ALA A 295 15.90 15.68 -1.36
CA ALA A 295 14.58 16.11 -1.78
C ALA A 295 13.49 15.70 -0.76
N LEU A 296 13.55 14.47 -0.24
CA LEU A 296 12.62 14.02 0.82
C LEU A 296 12.76 14.88 2.08
N LYS A 297 13.99 15.27 2.46
CA LYS A 297 14.20 16.14 3.62
C LYS A 297 13.64 17.54 3.41
N GLU A 298 13.83 18.11 2.23
CA GLU A 298 13.27 19.41 1.88
C GLU A 298 11.74 19.38 1.83
N ILE A 299 11.14 18.31 1.26
CA ILE A 299 9.69 18.10 1.25
C ILE A 299 9.16 18.01 2.68
N TRP A 300 9.83 17.21 3.53
CA TRP A 300 9.46 17.05 4.93
C TRP A 300 9.49 18.39 5.69
N LEU A 301 10.54 19.21 5.50
CA LEU A 301 10.65 20.52 6.13
C LEU A 301 9.60 21.51 5.61
N ALA A 302 9.35 21.52 4.29
CA ALA A 302 8.40 22.44 3.66
C ALA A 302 6.93 22.13 4.02
N LEU A 303 6.65 20.87 4.36
CA LEU A 303 5.31 20.37 4.68
C LEU A 303 5.09 20.14 6.18
N ASP A 304 5.82 20.87 7.03
CA ASP A 304 5.73 20.75 8.50
C ASP A 304 6.04 19.34 9.04
N GLY A 305 6.97 18.66 8.41
CA GLY A 305 7.36 17.30 8.71
C GLY A 305 7.64 16.99 10.18
N PRO A 306 8.30 17.87 10.98
CA PRO A 306 8.50 17.64 12.40
C PRO A 306 7.22 17.36 13.19
N ASN A 307 6.08 17.85 12.72
CA ASN A 307 4.78 17.70 13.35
C ASN A 307 3.91 16.60 12.72
N TRP A 308 4.40 15.88 11.73
CA TRP A 308 3.66 14.79 11.10
C TRP A 308 3.33 13.68 12.08
N THR A 309 2.11 13.18 11.97
CA THR A 309 1.62 12.06 12.74
C THR A 309 0.84 11.15 11.82
N PHE A 310 1.36 9.97 11.54
CA PHE A 310 0.67 9.01 10.71
C PHE A 310 -0.42 8.27 11.50
N TYR A 311 -1.58 8.10 10.88
CA TYR A 311 -2.76 7.46 11.46
C TYR A 311 -3.38 6.42 10.52
N GLY A 312 -2.61 5.59 9.92
CA GLY A 312 -3.08 4.48 9.07
C GLY A 312 -3.02 3.13 9.79
N GLU A 313 -3.60 2.12 9.16
CA GLU A 313 -3.46 0.73 9.62
C GLU A 313 -2.13 0.11 9.19
N GLU A 314 -1.55 0.63 8.11
CA GLU A 314 -0.34 0.11 7.48
C GLU A 314 0.93 0.40 8.30
N TYR A 315 0.93 1.50 9.07
CA TYR A 315 2.05 1.91 9.90
C TYR A 315 1.62 2.14 11.35
N ASN A 316 2.57 2.07 12.28
CA ASN A 316 2.30 2.40 13.66
C ASN A 316 1.84 3.86 13.81
N ALA A 317 0.76 4.09 14.55
CA ALA A 317 0.27 5.43 14.83
C ALA A 317 1.38 6.30 15.47
N GLY A 318 1.52 7.52 14.99
CA GLY A 318 2.58 8.44 15.43
C GLY A 318 3.94 8.22 14.76
N ALA A 319 4.06 7.27 13.82
CA ALA A 319 5.29 7.12 13.06
C ALA A 319 5.58 8.38 12.24
N ASN A 320 6.85 8.77 12.19
CA ASN A 320 7.34 9.90 11.42
C ASN A 320 8.67 9.54 10.77
N TRP A 321 9.08 10.28 9.77
CA TRP A 321 10.38 10.10 9.14
C TRP A 321 11.51 10.45 10.11
N ASN A 322 12.60 9.71 9.98
CA ASN A 322 13.77 9.88 10.83
C ASN A 322 15.03 10.06 10.00
N PHE A 323 15.43 11.30 9.79
CA PHE A 323 16.63 11.67 9.04
C PHE A 323 17.95 11.43 9.80
N ASN A 324 17.89 10.90 11.01
CA ASN A 324 19.09 10.41 11.73
C ASN A 324 19.43 8.95 11.39
N LYS A 325 18.56 8.25 10.67
CA LYS A 325 18.87 6.93 10.11
C LYS A 325 19.90 7.05 8.99
N GLU A 326 20.63 5.98 8.78
CA GLU A 326 21.47 5.86 7.58
C GLU A 326 20.58 5.74 6.34
N ILE A 327 21.08 6.25 5.22
CA ILE A 327 20.28 6.42 4.00
C ILE A 327 19.84 5.10 3.36
N ASP A 328 20.57 4.02 3.62
CA ASP A 328 20.22 2.66 3.16
C ASP A 328 18.97 2.09 3.84
N LEU A 329 18.52 2.70 4.94
CA LEU A 329 17.30 2.31 5.65
C LEU A 329 16.07 3.12 5.23
N TRP A 330 16.17 3.97 4.22
CA TRP A 330 15.07 4.87 3.83
C TRP A 330 13.85 4.15 3.27
N GLY A 331 14.00 2.99 2.67
CA GLY A 331 12.86 2.16 2.24
C GLY A 331 11.96 1.67 3.37
N GLU A 332 12.39 1.79 4.62
CA GLU A 332 11.59 1.48 5.81
C GLU A 332 10.86 2.70 6.39
N GLN A 333 11.03 3.89 5.80
CA GLN A 333 10.28 5.06 6.25
C GLN A 333 8.82 4.98 5.79
N PRO A 334 7.86 5.42 6.64
CA PRO A 334 6.45 5.41 6.28
C PRO A 334 6.21 6.11 4.94
N GLY A 335 5.54 5.44 4.01
CA GLY A 335 5.16 6.00 2.72
C GLY A 335 6.28 6.17 1.68
N VAL A 336 7.51 5.72 1.97
CA VAL A 336 8.63 5.77 1.02
C VAL A 336 9.00 4.35 0.57
N THR A 337 9.05 4.15 -0.74
CA THR A 337 9.53 2.88 -1.33
C THR A 337 10.68 3.17 -2.29
N LEU A 338 11.75 2.40 -2.18
CA LEU A 338 12.94 2.51 -3.01
C LEU A 338 13.00 1.37 -4.02
N ASP A 339 13.59 1.63 -5.17
CA ASP A 339 13.98 0.60 -6.14
C ASP A 339 15.31 -0.07 -5.75
N GLY A 340 15.78 -1.03 -6.58
CA GLY A 340 17.03 -1.73 -6.36
C GLY A 340 18.29 -0.84 -6.42
N ASN A 341 18.18 0.39 -6.92
CA ASN A 341 19.26 1.39 -7.01
C ASN A 341 19.16 2.45 -5.90
N GLY A 342 18.21 2.30 -4.97
CA GLY A 342 17.98 3.24 -3.88
C GLY A 342 17.23 4.51 -4.30
N ARG A 343 16.62 4.54 -5.51
CA ARG A 343 15.80 5.66 -5.99
C ARG A 343 14.40 5.57 -5.43
N VAL A 344 13.82 6.70 -5.07
CA VAL A 344 12.44 6.78 -4.58
C VAL A 344 11.48 6.55 -5.75
N VAL A 345 10.71 5.47 -5.70
CA VAL A 345 9.71 5.10 -6.72
C VAL A 345 8.27 5.28 -6.24
N ASN A 346 8.04 5.31 -4.94
CA ASN A 346 6.74 5.61 -4.34
C ASN A 346 6.91 6.60 -3.19
N LEU A 347 6.11 7.64 -3.22
CA LEU A 347 5.97 8.62 -2.14
C LEU A 347 4.49 8.77 -1.78
N ASN A 348 4.11 8.24 -0.63
CA ASN A 348 2.78 8.35 -0.08
C ASN A 348 2.81 9.05 1.28
N ILE A 349 2.39 10.31 1.30
CA ILE A 349 2.26 11.11 2.53
C ILE A 349 0.79 11.28 2.96
N SER A 350 -0.08 10.43 2.43
CA SER A 350 -1.50 10.43 2.78
C SER A 350 -1.68 10.19 4.29
N GLY A 351 -2.53 10.98 4.91
CA GLY A 351 -2.84 10.83 6.34
C GLY A 351 -1.74 11.30 7.31
N PHE A 352 -0.65 11.91 6.83
CA PHE A 352 0.44 12.40 7.70
C PHE A 352 0.15 13.74 8.37
N GLY A 353 -0.87 14.47 7.91
CA GLY A 353 -1.13 15.82 8.37
C GLY A 353 -0.14 16.83 7.80
N ALA A 354 0.35 16.59 6.58
CA ALA A 354 1.26 17.49 5.89
C ALA A 354 0.62 18.88 5.70
N GLU A 355 1.35 19.97 5.98
CA GLU A 355 0.86 21.34 5.92
C GLU A 355 1.86 22.24 5.20
N GLY A 356 1.42 23.01 4.22
CA GLY A 356 2.27 23.94 3.47
C GLY A 356 2.17 23.80 1.96
N VAL A 357 3.25 24.15 1.28
CA VAL A 357 3.37 24.05 -0.19
C VAL A 357 4.38 22.96 -0.53
N VAL A 358 4.00 22.03 -1.40
CA VAL A 358 4.93 21.03 -1.94
C VAL A 358 6.06 21.75 -2.68
N PRO A 359 7.32 21.64 -2.25
CA PRO A 359 8.43 22.46 -2.73
C PRO A 359 8.94 22.01 -4.10
N GLU A 360 9.80 22.82 -4.72
CA GLU A 360 10.47 22.49 -5.98
C GLU A 360 11.32 21.22 -5.89
N ALA A 361 11.78 20.86 -4.69
CA ALA A 361 12.52 19.61 -4.44
C ALA A 361 11.78 18.35 -4.89
N ILE A 362 10.45 18.39 -4.98
CA ILE A 362 9.66 17.27 -5.52
C ILE A 362 10.14 16.84 -6.90
N GLY A 363 10.58 17.79 -7.73
CA GLY A 363 11.08 17.53 -9.07
C GLY A 363 12.41 16.81 -9.14
N GLN A 364 13.10 16.57 -8.01
CA GLN A 364 14.31 15.74 -7.96
C GLN A 364 13.98 14.24 -7.98
N LEU A 365 12.78 13.85 -7.54
CA LEU A 365 12.38 12.45 -7.44
C LEU A 365 12.02 11.85 -8.81
N THR A 366 12.92 11.98 -9.79
CA THR A 366 12.65 11.69 -11.21
C THR A 366 12.36 10.22 -11.51
N ALA A 367 12.63 9.30 -10.59
CA ALA A 367 12.27 7.88 -10.70
C ALA A 367 10.88 7.56 -10.13
N LEU A 368 10.15 8.59 -9.64
CA LEU A 368 8.89 8.40 -8.95
C LEU A 368 7.81 7.91 -9.92
N LYS A 369 7.13 6.84 -9.51
CA LYS A 369 6.01 6.22 -10.22
C LYS A 369 4.68 6.51 -9.55
N LEU A 370 4.65 6.54 -8.22
CA LEU A 370 3.46 6.77 -7.42
C LEU A 370 3.68 7.99 -6.53
N LEU A 371 2.84 9.00 -6.69
CA LEU A 371 2.82 10.19 -5.84
C LEU A 371 1.44 10.37 -5.23
N TYR A 372 1.33 10.15 -3.92
CA TYR A 372 0.11 10.36 -3.15
C TYR A 372 0.31 11.49 -2.14
N LEU A 373 -0.25 12.64 -2.44
CA LEU A 373 -0.34 13.80 -1.55
C LEU A 373 -1.61 13.76 -0.69
N GLY A 374 -2.43 12.78 -0.89
CA GLY A 374 -3.68 12.44 -0.26
C GLY A 374 -4.34 11.32 -1.04
N ASN A 375 -5.30 10.62 -0.45
CA ASN A 375 -5.95 9.44 -1.04
C ASN A 375 -7.42 9.41 -0.63
N HIS A 376 -8.32 8.94 -1.51
CA HIS A 376 -9.75 8.78 -1.21
C HIS A 376 -10.02 7.79 -0.06
N ASN A 377 -9.11 6.86 0.20
CA ASN A 377 -9.20 5.91 1.32
C ASN A 377 -8.77 6.49 2.67
N GLU A 378 -8.31 7.74 2.71
CA GLU A 378 -8.00 8.39 3.96
C GLU A 378 -9.25 8.67 4.79
N TYR A 379 -9.06 8.61 6.10
CA TYR A 379 -10.08 9.01 7.04
C TYR A 379 -10.20 10.53 7.10
N VAL A 380 -11.30 11.07 6.56
CA VAL A 380 -11.56 12.50 6.50
C VAL A 380 -12.39 12.97 7.69
N GLY A 381 -11.95 14.04 8.36
CA GLY A 381 -12.66 14.74 9.45
C GLY A 381 -12.52 14.11 10.83
N GLY A 382 -11.80 14.78 11.71
CA GLY A 382 -11.65 14.42 13.11
C GLY A 382 -11.06 13.04 13.32
N TYR A 383 -9.77 12.94 13.25
CA TYR A 383 -9.08 11.68 13.29
C TYR A 383 -9.24 10.99 14.64
N ASN A 384 -9.74 9.79 14.63
CA ASN A 384 -9.74 8.90 15.77
C ASN A 384 -9.48 7.48 15.29
N SER A 385 -8.34 6.92 15.64
CA SER A 385 -7.94 5.56 15.26
C SER A 385 -8.95 4.48 15.66
N LYS A 386 -9.77 4.77 16.66
CA LYS A 386 -10.87 3.89 17.08
C LYS A 386 -12.16 4.09 16.28
N ALA A 387 -12.25 5.16 15.51
CA ALA A 387 -13.41 5.48 14.68
C ALA A 387 -13.24 5.03 13.23
N THR A 388 -12.23 4.21 12.94
CA THR A 388 -11.98 3.66 11.60
C THR A 388 -13.17 2.94 11.02
N SER A 389 -14.01 2.34 11.87
CA SER A 389 -15.24 1.65 11.43
C SER A 389 -16.34 2.58 10.91
N GLY A 390 -16.22 3.89 11.06
CA GLY A 390 -17.26 4.86 10.69
C GLY A 390 -16.87 5.83 9.58
N ARG A 391 -15.62 5.78 9.10
CA ARG A 391 -15.12 6.77 8.15
C ARG A 391 -14.79 6.11 6.82
N ILE A 392 -15.77 6.11 5.98
CA ILE A 392 -15.70 5.54 4.65
C ILE A 392 -15.70 6.71 3.68
N SER A 393 -14.74 6.73 2.74
CA SER A 393 -14.79 7.66 1.62
C SER A 393 -16.07 7.47 0.83
N ALA A 394 -16.45 8.45 0.03
CA ALA A 394 -17.59 8.28 -0.87
C ALA A 394 -17.40 7.08 -1.79
N MET A 395 -16.16 6.86 -2.22
CA MET A 395 -15.77 5.73 -3.08
C MET A 395 -15.92 4.40 -2.37
N ASP A 396 -15.33 4.25 -1.17
CA ASP A 396 -15.45 3.02 -0.38
C ASP A 396 -16.90 2.68 -0.07
N TYR A 397 -17.70 3.71 0.21
CA TYR A 397 -19.12 3.52 0.46
C TYR A 397 -19.82 3.04 -0.79
N HIS A 398 -19.48 3.62 -1.91
CA HIS A 398 -19.99 3.24 -3.20
C HIS A 398 -19.56 1.82 -3.58
N ASP A 399 -18.27 1.52 -3.52
CA ASP A 399 -17.71 0.21 -3.80
C ASP A 399 -18.30 -0.89 -2.90
N ARG A 400 -18.47 -0.64 -1.63
CA ARG A 400 -19.16 -1.58 -0.72
C ARG A 400 -20.60 -1.77 -1.07
N PHE A 401 -21.27 -0.71 -1.53
CA PHE A 401 -22.64 -0.76 -1.93
C PHE A 401 -22.84 -1.52 -3.23
N LEU A 402 -21.89 -1.44 -4.12
CA LEU A 402 -21.93 -1.95 -5.49
C LEU A 402 -21.22 -3.29 -5.67
N ALA A 403 -20.26 -3.62 -4.83
CA ALA A 403 -19.72 -4.98 -4.69
C ALA A 403 -20.78 -5.97 -4.17
N TYR A 404 -21.97 -5.46 -3.88
CA TYR A 404 -23.14 -6.29 -3.77
C TYR A 404 -23.52 -6.81 -5.17
N ASP A 405 -23.04 -8.01 -5.49
CA ASP A 405 -23.79 -8.84 -6.41
C ASP A 405 -25.23 -8.88 -5.88
N ALA A 406 -26.15 -8.30 -6.63
CA ALA A 406 -27.53 -8.20 -6.19
C ALA A 406 -28.15 -9.60 -5.92
N ARG A 407 -27.59 -10.66 -6.48
CA ARG A 407 -27.93 -12.04 -6.14
C ARG A 407 -27.47 -12.42 -4.74
N GLU A 408 -26.24 -12.05 -4.39
CA GLU A 408 -25.67 -12.33 -3.08
C GLU A 408 -26.38 -11.49 -2.01
N ALA A 409 -26.70 -10.23 -2.34
CA ALA A 409 -27.48 -9.35 -1.49
C ALA A 409 -28.88 -9.90 -1.23
N LEU A 410 -29.61 -10.33 -2.26
CA LEU A 410 -30.96 -10.87 -2.09
C LEU A 410 -30.96 -12.24 -1.40
N SER A 411 -30.02 -13.13 -1.73
CA SER A 411 -29.81 -14.40 -1.01
C SER A 411 -29.44 -14.16 0.45
N LYS A 412 -28.62 -13.17 0.73
CA LYS A 412 -28.24 -12.76 2.07
C LYS A 412 -29.41 -12.05 2.77
N GLU A 413 -30.19 -11.27 2.06
CA GLU A 413 -31.35 -10.56 2.57
C GLU A 413 -32.55 -11.45 2.80
N LEU A 414 -32.79 -12.46 1.98
CA LEU A 414 -33.74 -13.52 2.31
C LEU A 414 -33.31 -14.27 3.57
N LYS A 415 -32.02 -14.41 3.83
CA LYS A 415 -31.48 -14.89 5.12
C LYS A 415 -31.57 -13.84 6.22
N GLU A 416 -31.44 -12.55 5.93
CA GLU A 416 -31.51 -11.44 6.89
C GLU A 416 -32.93 -10.99 7.19
N VAL A 417 -33.89 -11.17 6.29
CA VAL A 417 -35.34 -11.03 6.56
C VAL A 417 -35.76 -11.95 7.71
N ILE A 418 -35.06 -13.04 7.87
CA ILE A 418 -35.23 -13.98 8.97
C ILE A 418 -34.85 -13.37 10.31
N ASN A 419 -33.79 -12.60 10.36
CA ASN A 419 -33.19 -12.06 11.59
C ASN A 419 -33.57 -10.60 11.84
N ARG A 420 -34.43 -10.01 11.01
CA ARG A 420 -34.86 -8.61 11.19
C ARG A 420 -35.88 -8.48 12.27
N ASP A 421 -35.61 -7.50 13.13
CA ASP A 421 -36.67 -6.93 13.94
C ASP A 421 -37.77 -6.40 13.01
N SER A 422 -39.03 -6.74 13.33
CA SER A 422 -40.20 -6.53 12.47
C SER A 422 -40.47 -5.07 12.04
N GLU A 423 -39.65 -4.14 12.53
CA GLU A 423 -39.77 -2.69 12.24
C GLU A 423 -38.69 -2.16 11.27
N GLN A 424 -37.69 -2.94 10.92
CA GLN A 424 -36.64 -2.48 10.00
C GLN A 424 -36.90 -2.86 8.56
N ARG A 425 -37.04 -1.85 7.72
CA ARG A 425 -37.10 -2.02 6.27
C ARG A 425 -35.81 -2.57 5.71
N PRO A 426 -35.83 -3.33 4.62
CA PRO A 426 -34.62 -3.78 3.94
C PRO A 426 -33.64 -2.65 3.65
N ILE A 427 -32.35 -2.86 4.01
CA ILE A 427 -31.28 -1.87 3.78
C ILE A 427 -30.77 -1.90 2.33
N LEU A 428 -31.38 -2.69 1.45
CA LEU A 428 -31.06 -2.69 0.00
C LEU A 428 -31.54 -1.44 -0.74
N SER A 429 -31.78 -0.42 -0.01
CA SER A 429 -32.44 0.76 -0.52
C SER A 429 -31.50 1.75 -1.18
N GLY A 430 -30.23 1.47 -1.27
CA GLY A 430 -29.31 2.32 -1.98
C GLY A 430 -29.25 3.79 -1.57
N ARG A 431 -29.96 4.17 -0.52
CA ARG A 431 -29.92 5.55 -0.07
C ARG A 431 -28.80 5.71 0.93
N ILE A 432 -27.63 6.10 0.43
CA ILE A 432 -26.55 6.55 1.26
C ILE A 432 -27.02 7.78 2.02
N GLU A 433 -27.16 7.69 3.33
CA GLU A 433 -27.41 8.87 4.13
C GLU A 433 -26.17 9.78 4.05
N LYS A 434 -26.37 11.00 3.57
CA LYS A 434 -25.31 12.04 3.44
C LYS A 434 -24.55 12.35 4.75
N LYS A 435 -24.98 11.79 5.86
CA LYS A 435 -24.39 12.02 7.19
C LYS A 435 -22.98 11.44 7.34
N ASP A 436 -22.65 10.46 6.54
CA ASP A 436 -21.41 9.69 6.73
C ASP A 436 -20.22 10.21 5.92
N VAL A 437 -20.47 11.22 5.06
CA VAL A 437 -19.40 11.83 4.24
C VAL A 437 -19.11 13.22 4.77
N ALA A 438 -17.93 13.41 5.31
CA ALA A 438 -17.47 14.68 5.87
C ALA A 438 -16.86 15.57 4.78
N PHE A 439 -17.70 16.39 4.16
CA PHE A 439 -17.25 17.35 3.13
C PHE A 439 -16.41 18.47 3.72
N GLY A 440 -15.31 18.81 3.04
CA GLY A 440 -14.42 19.92 3.40
C GLY A 440 -13.63 19.71 4.68
N ASN A 441 -13.64 18.51 5.25
CA ASN A 441 -12.68 18.11 6.25
C ASN A 441 -11.45 17.54 5.54
N TYR A 442 -10.28 18.03 5.90
CA TYR A 442 -9.04 17.68 5.24
C TYR A 442 -8.14 16.87 6.18
N THR A 443 -7.43 15.89 5.64
CA THR A 443 -6.41 15.12 6.37
C THR A 443 -5.04 15.78 6.27
N ASN A 444 -4.89 16.76 5.38
CA ASN A 444 -3.68 17.57 5.24
C ASN A 444 -4.02 19.05 5.03
N GLY A 445 -3.00 19.89 5.21
CA GLY A 445 -3.05 21.34 5.00
C GLY A 445 -2.25 21.77 3.77
N ILE A 446 -2.13 20.92 2.74
CA ILE A 446 -1.41 21.27 1.51
C ILE A 446 -2.19 22.35 0.78
N THR A 447 -1.53 23.51 0.60
CA THR A 447 -2.12 24.71 0.00
C THR A 447 -1.62 25.02 -1.40
N GLY A 448 -0.61 24.29 -1.89
CA GLY A 448 -0.06 24.46 -3.22
C GLY A 448 0.93 23.36 -3.60
N ILE A 449 1.15 23.17 -4.88
CA ILE A 449 2.08 22.17 -5.42
C ILE A 449 3.01 22.87 -6.41
N SER A 450 4.34 22.78 -6.21
CA SER A 450 5.29 23.33 -7.16
C SER A 450 5.14 22.71 -8.55
N ARG A 451 5.23 23.53 -9.60
CA ARG A 451 5.30 23.04 -10.99
C ARG A 451 6.49 22.12 -11.27
N ALA A 452 7.48 22.05 -10.36
CA ALA A 452 8.56 21.09 -10.46
C ALA A 452 8.07 19.62 -10.50
N VAL A 453 6.83 19.34 -10.04
CA VAL A 453 6.17 18.05 -10.24
C VAL A 453 6.13 17.64 -11.72
N MET A 454 6.19 18.60 -12.67
CA MET A 454 6.22 18.33 -14.12
C MET A 454 7.48 17.62 -14.60
N ARG A 455 8.52 17.51 -13.77
CA ARG A 455 9.72 16.71 -14.04
C ARG A 455 9.51 15.19 -13.83
N LEU A 456 8.45 14.81 -13.14
CA LEU A 456 8.18 13.42 -12.74
C LEU A 456 7.51 12.62 -13.87
N THR A 457 8.14 12.57 -15.04
CA THR A 457 7.55 11.99 -16.26
C THR A 457 7.34 10.46 -16.20
N GLU A 458 7.95 9.79 -15.21
CA GLU A 458 7.78 8.34 -14.98
C GLU A 458 6.53 8.01 -14.14
N LEU A 459 5.78 9.03 -13.68
CA LEU A 459 4.58 8.81 -12.88
C LEU A 459 3.56 7.94 -13.62
N GLU A 460 3.08 6.93 -12.92
CA GLU A 460 1.98 6.04 -13.28
C GLU A 460 0.68 6.46 -12.58
N GLN A 461 0.80 6.97 -11.31
CA GLN A 461 -0.33 7.41 -10.49
C GLN A 461 -0.02 8.74 -9.80
N LEU A 462 -0.99 9.66 -9.82
CA LEU A 462 -0.93 10.95 -9.14
C LEU A 462 -2.22 11.18 -8.35
N PHE A 463 -2.15 11.08 -7.03
CA PHE A 463 -3.30 11.29 -6.14
C PHE A 463 -3.11 12.56 -5.31
N ILE A 464 -4.07 13.46 -5.44
CA ILE A 464 -4.16 14.75 -4.75
C ILE A 464 -5.52 14.79 -4.08
N ALA A 465 -5.57 14.52 -2.80
CA ALA A 465 -6.84 14.38 -2.09
C ALA A 465 -6.84 15.07 -0.74
N ASN A 466 -8.04 15.37 -0.25
CA ASN A 466 -8.29 15.87 1.11
C ASN A 466 -7.46 17.11 1.48
N SER A 467 -7.33 18.04 0.52
CA SER A 467 -6.46 19.20 0.60
C SER A 467 -7.23 20.51 0.41
N PRO A 468 -6.85 21.61 1.11
CA PRO A 468 -7.48 22.91 0.98
C PRO A 468 -6.97 23.72 -0.24
N LEU A 469 -6.58 23.04 -1.31
CA LEU A 469 -6.11 23.65 -2.54
C LEU A 469 -7.16 24.60 -3.16
N THR A 470 -6.70 25.71 -3.75
CA THR A 470 -7.51 26.66 -4.49
C THR A 470 -7.05 26.73 -5.94
N ASP A 471 -7.86 27.33 -6.83
CA ASP A 471 -7.54 27.42 -8.26
C ASP A 471 -6.19 28.15 -8.49
N ASP A 472 -5.95 29.25 -7.74
CA ASP A 472 -4.75 30.09 -7.90
C ASP A 472 -3.48 29.45 -7.31
N SER A 473 -3.63 28.53 -6.38
CA SER A 473 -2.53 27.91 -5.67
C SER A 473 -2.34 26.42 -6.00
N PHE A 474 -3.17 25.86 -6.88
CA PHE A 474 -3.07 24.45 -7.24
C PHE A 474 -1.67 24.11 -7.76
N PHE A 475 -1.16 24.91 -8.70
CA PHE A 475 0.23 24.86 -9.13
C PHE A 475 0.93 26.19 -8.83
N VAL A 476 2.05 26.11 -8.12
CA VAL A 476 2.93 27.23 -7.83
C VAL A 476 4.03 27.30 -8.88
N ASP A 477 4.17 28.44 -9.52
CA ASP A 477 5.16 28.67 -10.57
C ASP A 477 6.60 28.62 -10.01
N ILE A 478 7.53 28.21 -10.86
CA ILE A 478 8.95 28.17 -10.55
C ILE A 478 9.49 29.58 -10.39
N ALA A 479 10.23 29.86 -9.31
CA ALA A 479 10.85 31.12 -9.05
C ALA A 479 11.89 31.49 -10.15
N SER A 480 12.00 32.74 -10.49
CA SER A 480 12.90 33.20 -11.57
C SER A 480 14.38 32.98 -11.27
N ASP A 481 14.73 32.84 -10.00
CA ASP A 481 16.07 32.55 -9.49
C ASP A 481 16.30 31.07 -9.16
N SER A 482 15.28 30.23 -9.37
CA SER A 482 15.40 28.80 -9.21
C SER A 482 16.34 28.17 -10.22
N VAL A 483 16.97 27.08 -9.83
CA VAL A 483 17.80 26.25 -10.72
C VAL A 483 16.99 25.67 -11.88
N TYR A 484 15.68 25.60 -11.74
CA TYR A 484 14.74 25.09 -12.75
C TYR A 484 14.16 26.19 -13.67
N ALA A 485 14.48 27.46 -13.45
CA ALA A 485 13.85 28.58 -14.17
C ALA A 485 13.96 28.48 -15.70
N GLU A 486 15.07 28.00 -16.23
CA GLU A 486 15.22 27.78 -17.68
C GLU A 486 14.60 26.48 -18.16
N GLU A 487 14.82 25.36 -17.44
CA GLU A 487 14.31 24.04 -17.79
C GLU A 487 12.77 24.01 -17.76
N SER A 488 12.15 24.72 -16.81
CA SER A 488 10.69 24.75 -16.63
C SER A 488 9.92 25.27 -17.85
N LYS A 489 10.57 26.05 -18.71
CA LYS A 489 9.95 26.58 -19.94
C LYS A 489 9.62 25.50 -20.99
N GLU A 490 10.28 24.35 -20.87
CA GLU A 490 10.09 23.20 -21.78
C GLU A 490 9.22 22.08 -21.17
N TRP A 491 8.78 22.23 -19.92
CA TRP A 491 7.97 21.23 -19.27
C TRP A 491 6.56 21.17 -19.85
N SER A 492 6.07 19.97 -20.02
CA SER A 492 4.72 19.74 -20.53
C SER A 492 4.09 18.52 -19.90
N TRP A 493 2.84 18.63 -19.52
CA TRP A 493 2.03 17.48 -19.07
C TRP A 493 1.89 16.38 -20.15
N SER A 494 2.07 16.72 -21.42
CA SER A 494 2.07 15.75 -22.51
C SER A 494 3.21 14.74 -22.46
N ASN A 495 4.25 15.00 -21.65
CA ASN A 495 5.38 14.09 -21.46
C ASN A 495 5.06 12.94 -20.47
N PHE A 496 3.95 12.99 -19.76
CA PHE A 496 3.52 11.97 -18.80
C PHE A 496 2.88 10.78 -19.48
N THR A 497 3.67 10.04 -20.24
CA THR A 497 3.16 8.93 -21.05
C THR A 497 2.78 7.68 -20.26
N SER A 498 3.27 7.55 -19.03
CA SER A 498 2.99 6.44 -18.12
C SER A 498 1.83 6.73 -17.15
N LEU A 499 1.40 8.00 -17.01
CA LEU A 499 0.35 8.39 -16.08
C LEU A 499 -1.02 7.98 -16.60
N THR A 500 -1.59 6.98 -15.95
CA THR A 500 -2.91 6.42 -16.28
C THR A 500 -3.96 6.68 -15.22
N ASP A 501 -3.53 6.92 -13.98
CA ASP A 501 -4.40 6.99 -12.80
C ASP A 501 -4.24 8.34 -12.11
N ILE A 502 -5.30 9.12 -12.05
CA ILE A 502 -5.28 10.44 -11.44
C ILE A 502 -6.46 10.64 -10.50
N GLU A 503 -6.18 11.21 -9.34
CA GLU A 503 -7.18 11.57 -8.36
C GLU A 503 -7.05 13.03 -7.95
N ILE A 504 -8.15 13.78 -8.01
CA ILE A 504 -8.33 15.10 -7.42
C ILE A 504 -9.61 15.03 -6.61
N TYR A 505 -9.48 14.63 -5.35
CA TYR A 505 -10.58 14.19 -4.52
C TYR A 505 -10.71 15.06 -3.26
N ASN A 506 -11.92 15.52 -2.95
CA ASN A 506 -12.20 16.34 -1.77
C ASN A 506 -11.27 17.57 -1.64
N CYS A 507 -11.09 18.28 -2.74
CA CYS A 507 -10.43 19.59 -2.78
C CYS A 507 -11.53 20.69 -2.85
N ALA A 508 -12.35 20.77 -1.81
CA ALA A 508 -13.61 21.50 -1.81
C ALA A 508 -13.50 23.03 -1.89
N LYS A 509 -12.27 23.58 -1.88
CA LYS A 509 -12.03 25.01 -2.16
C LYS A 509 -11.81 25.31 -3.64
N LEU A 510 -11.63 24.31 -4.49
CA LEU A 510 -11.57 24.49 -5.93
C LEU A 510 -12.92 25.01 -6.45
N THR A 511 -12.88 26.01 -7.34
CA THR A 511 -14.04 26.51 -8.08
C THR A 511 -14.06 25.98 -9.52
N ARG A 512 -12.97 25.37 -9.97
CA ARG A 512 -12.82 24.64 -11.24
C ARG A 512 -11.77 23.53 -11.10
N LEU A 513 -11.81 22.56 -11.97
CA LEU A 513 -10.79 21.52 -12.06
C LEU A 513 -9.50 22.09 -12.68
N PRO A 514 -8.29 21.53 -12.39
CA PRO A 514 -7.04 21.88 -13.04
C PRO A 514 -7.00 21.34 -14.48
N VAL A 515 -7.79 21.96 -15.36
CA VAL A 515 -7.96 21.51 -16.76
C VAL A 515 -6.68 21.57 -17.58
N GLU A 516 -5.74 22.44 -17.22
CA GLU A 516 -4.40 22.48 -17.84
C GLU A 516 -3.72 21.09 -17.74
N LEU A 517 -3.76 20.49 -16.57
CA LEU A 517 -3.24 19.15 -16.32
C LEU A 517 -4.10 18.11 -17.05
N LEU A 518 -5.39 18.04 -16.71
CA LEU A 518 -6.29 16.95 -17.12
C LEU A 518 -6.48 16.86 -18.63
N CYS A 519 -6.50 17.99 -19.34
CA CYS A 519 -6.64 18.02 -20.80
C CYS A 519 -5.35 17.65 -21.54
N SER A 520 -4.19 17.82 -20.91
CA SER A 520 -2.90 17.62 -21.57
C SER A 520 -2.32 16.21 -21.39
N LEU A 521 -2.77 15.48 -20.39
CA LEU A 521 -2.30 14.12 -20.13
C LEU A 521 -2.71 13.16 -21.26
N PRO A 522 -1.74 12.41 -21.84
CA PRO A 522 -2.01 11.67 -23.06
C PRO A 522 -2.67 10.31 -22.85
N ASN A 523 -2.64 9.73 -21.64
CA ASN A 523 -3.01 8.33 -21.42
C ASN A 523 -3.85 8.09 -20.15
N MET A 524 -4.61 9.10 -19.66
CA MET A 524 -5.50 8.88 -18.53
C MET A 524 -6.52 7.77 -18.83
N GLN A 525 -6.68 6.85 -17.88
CA GLN A 525 -7.63 5.74 -17.94
C GLN A 525 -8.57 5.74 -16.74
N SER A 526 -8.03 5.98 -15.55
CA SER A 526 -8.78 6.04 -14.29
C SER A 526 -8.71 7.45 -13.72
N VAL A 527 -9.87 8.09 -13.54
CA VAL A 527 -9.96 9.49 -13.14
C VAL A 527 -10.98 9.63 -12.01
N ASN A 528 -10.51 10.07 -10.83
CA ASN A 528 -11.37 10.32 -9.68
C ASN A 528 -11.42 11.82 -9.37
N LEU A 529 -12.58 12.42 -9.57
CA LEU A 529 -12.84 13.84 -9.35
C LEU A 529 -14.00 14.06 -8.34
N ALA A 530 -14.25 13.09 -7.49
CA ALA A 530 -15.33 13.14 -6.54
C ALA A 530 -15.11 14.14 -5.40
N LEU A 531 -16.19 14.56 -4.74
CA LEU A 531 -16.21 15.41 -3.54
C LEU A 531 -15.67 16.84 -3.70
N ASN A 532 -15.56 17.36 -4.91
CA ASN A 532 -15.10 18.74 -5.14
C ASN A 532 -16.28 19.72 -5.08
N LYS A 533 -16.90 19.85 -3.93
CA LYS A 533 -18.15 20.61 -3.68
C LYS A 533 -18.03 22.13 -3.91
N GLY A 534 -16.83 22.69 -4.00
CA GLY A 534 -16.63 24.10 -4.33
C GLY A 534 -16.97 24.43 -5.77
N ILE A 535 -16.92 23.45 -6.66
CA ILE A 535 -17.16 23.63 -8.10
C ILE A 535 -18.67 23.68 -8.38
N SER A 536 -19.12 24.74 -9.08
CA SER A 536 -20.53 24.81 -9.49
C SER A 536 -20.85 23.73 -10.54
N GLY A 537 -22.13 23.35 -10.65
CA GLY A 537 -22.55 22.32 -11.60
C GLY A 537 -22.27 22.69 -13.06
N GLU A 538 -22.47 23.97 -13.41
CA GLU A 538 -22.17 24.49 -14.74
C GLU A 538 -20.66 24.45 -15.04
N GLN A 539 -19.83 24.84 -14.06
CA GLN A 539 -18.39 24.82 -14.23
C GLN A 539 -17.86 23.39 -14.33
N LEU A 540 -18.35 22.47 -13.48
CA LEU A 540 -17.92 21.08 -13.52
C LEU A 540 -18.29 20.41 -14.85
N LYS A 541 -19.47 20.72 -15.40
CA LYS A 541 -19.83 20.26 -16.74
C LYS A 541 -18.89 20.78 -17.81
N ALA A 542 -18.58 22.09 -17.78
CA ALA A 542 -17.66 22.70 -18.72
C ALA A 542 -16.23 22.11 -18.62
N ASP A 543 -15.76 21.87 -17.40
CA ASP A 543 -14.47 21.23 -17.17
C ASP A 543 -14.46 19.78 -17.67
N TRP A 544 -15.55 19.02 -17.49
CA TRP A 544 -15.69 17.66 -18.02
C TRP A 544 -15.71 17.65 -19.55
N GLU A 545 -16.43 18.59 -20.18
CA GLU A 545 -16.44 18.75 -21.64
C GLU A 545 -15.02 19.05 -22.17
N ALA A 546 -14.26 19.91 -21.46
CA ALA A 546 -12.87 20.19 -21.80
C ALA A 546 -11.96 18.95 -21.66
N ILE A 547 -12.16 18.12 -20.63
CA ILE A 547 -11.42 16.85 -20.44
C ILE A 547 -11.72 15.88 -21.60
N ILE A 548 -12.95 15.79 -22.04
CA ILE A 548 -13.34 14.96 -23.21
C ILE A 548 -12.65 15.46 -24.48
N ASP A 549 -12.50 16.79 -24.64
CA ASP A 549 -11.76 17.39 -25.73
C ASP A 549 -10.23 17.20 -25.63
N GLY A 550 -9.74 16.88 -24.45
CA GLY A 550 -8.32 16.71 -24.16
C GLY A 550 -7.67 15.48 -24.78
N ALA A 551 -6.39 15.31 -24.54
CA ALA A 551 -5.52 14.31 -25.19
C ALA A 551 -5.89 12.85 -24.89
N SER A 552 -6.62 12.59 -23.80
CA SER A 552 -7.03 11.24 -23.40
C SER A 552 -8.54 11.09 -23.17
N GLY A 553 -9.36 12.02 -23.63
CA GLY A 553 -10.81 11.96 -23.42
C GLY A 553 -11.48 10.71 -23.96
N ASP A 554 -10.98 10.17 -25.07
CA ASP A 554 -11.42 8.92 -25.69
C ASP A 554 -10.81 7.65 -25.06
N LYS A 555 -9.85 7.79 -24.12
CA LYS A 555 -9.12 6.69 -23.47
C LYS A 555 -9.62 6.42 -22.04
N ILE A 556 -10.36 7.35 -21.44
CA ILE A 556 -10.87 7.22 -20.08
C ILE A 556 -11.80 5.98 -20.01
N GLN A 557 -11.47 5.08 -19.08
CA GLN A 557 -12.20 3.85 -18.82
C GLN A 557 -13.01 3.94 -17.53
N ILE A 558 -12.51 4.65 -16.53
CA ILE A 558 -13.13 4.81 -15.22
C ILE A 558 -13.20 6.30 -14.91
N LEU A 559 -14.40 6.79 -14.59
CA LEU A 559 -14.61 8.18 -14.22
C LEU A 559 -15.53 8.28 -13.01
N TYR A 560 -15.01 8.85 -11.92
CA TYR A 560 -15.75 9.14 -10.71
C TYR A 560 -15.98 10.64 -10.57
N LEU A 561 -17.25 11.04 -10.54
CA LEU A 561 -17.73 12.41 -10.36
C LEU A 561 -18.75 12.49 -9.20
N GLY A 562 -18.81 11.48 -8.38
CA GLY A 562 -19.75 11.41 -7.28
C GLY A 562 -19.59 12.55 -6.26
N TYR A 563 -20.68 12.87 -5.54
CA TYR A 563 -20.68 13.86 -4.44
C TYR A 563 -20.23 15.27 -4.84
N ASN A 564 -20.58 15.69 -6.02
CA ASN A 564 -20.35 17.05 -6.53
C ASN A 564 -21.68 17.85 -6.62
N ASN A 565 -21.71 18.87 -7.46
CA ASN A 565 -22.88 19.71 -7.70
C ASN A 565 -23.38 19.62 -9.15
N LEU A 566 -23.00 18.57 -9.89
CA LEU A 566 -23.34 18.42 -11.30
C LEU A 566 -24.87 18.42 -11.48
N LYS A 567 -25.38 19.25 -12.41
CA LYS A 567 -26.81 19.36 -12.74
C LYS A 567 -27.23 18.61 -14.00
N GLU A 568 -26.28 18.43 -14.91
CA GLU A 568 -26.47 17.63 -16.12
C GLU A 568 -25.14 17.05 -16.58
N THR A 569 -25.16 15.95 -17.29
CA THR A 569 -23.95 15.41 -17.94
C THR A 569 -23.59 16.28 -19.16
N PRO A 570 -22.36 16.19 -19.69
CA PRO A 570 -22.03 16.79 -20.99
C PRO A 570 -23.04 16.44 -22.06
N SER A 571 -23.16 17.31 -23.08
CA SER A 571 -24.08 17.06 -24.17
C SER A 571 -23.74 15.78 -24.92
N HIS A 572 -24.74 15.25 -25.67
CA HIS A 572 -24.53 14.03 -26.47
C HIS A 572 -23.32 14.11 -27.40
N GLU A 573 -23.01 15.32 -27.94
CA GLU A 573 -21.85 15.53 -28.79
C GLU A 573 -20.53 15.24 -28.12
N TYR A 574 -20.43 15.44 -26.81
CA TYR A 574 -19.27 15.07 -25.98
C TYR A 574 -19.36 13.60 -25.53
N MET A 575 -20.51 13.19 -24.97
CA MET A 575 -20.67 11.85 -24.40
C MET A 575 -20.38 10.73 -25.43
N LYS A 576 -20.75 10.94 -26.70
CA LYS A 576 -20.44 9.97 -27.77
C LYS A 576 -18.94 9.79 -28.10
N ARG A 577 -18.07 10.63 -27.52
CA ARG A 577 -16.62 10.56 -27.72
C ARG A 577 -15.89 9.77 -26.64
N MET A 578 -16.55 9.47 -25.54
CA MET A 578 -16.01 8.65 -24.47
C MET A 578 -16.05 7.15 -24.83
N THR A 579 -15.32 6.80 -25.88
CA THR A 579 -15.45 5.49 -26.56
C THR A 579 -14.96 4.30 -25.75
N LYS A 580 -14.17 4.53 -24.69
CA LYS A 580 -13.59 3.49 -23.83
C LYS A 580 -14.19 3.46 -22.42
N ILE A 581 -15.15 4.33 -22.13
CA ILE A 581 -15.74 4.39 -20.80
C ILE A 581 -16.37 3.04 -20.41
N GLY A 582 -15.89 2.47 -19.33
CA GLY A 582 -16.36 1.23 -18.74
C GLY A 582 -17.13 1.45 -17.44
N LEU A 583 -16.71 2.44 -16.64
CA LEU A 583 -17.39 2.83 -15.41
C LEU A 583 -17.60 4.34 -15.36
N LEU A 584 -18.83 4.75 -15.11
CA LEU A 584 -19.18 6.14 -14.82
C LEU A 584 -19.95 6.21 -13.50
N ASP A 585 -19.42 6.97 -12.55
CA ASP A 585 -20.06 7.29 -11.28
C ASP A 585 -20.40 8.78 -11.18
N CYS A 586 -21.68 9.10 -11.13
CA CYS A 586 -22.21 10.42 -10.88
C CYS A 586 -23.13 10.46 -9.65
N THR A 587 -22.94 9.55 -8.73
CA THR A 587 -23.74 9.40 -7.50
C THR A 587 -23.74 10.68 -6.66
N ASN A 588 -24.85 10.98 -5.99
CA ASN A 588 -24.96 12.12 -5.05
C ASN A 588 -24.59 13.49 -5.65
N ASN A 589 -25.14 13.76 -6.81
CA ASN A 589 -25.12 15.06 -7.46
C ASN A 589 -26.53 15.73 -7.44
N GLN A 590 -26.77 16.62 -8.35
CA GLN A 590 -28.07 17.30 -8.54
C GLN A 590 -28.60 17.11 -9.97
N ILE A 591 -28.18 16.02 -10.63
CA ILE A 591 -28.44 15.79 -12.06
C ILE A 591 -29.93 15.67 -12.32
N GLU A 592 -30.42 16.50 -13.24
CA GLU A 592 -31.79 16.48 -13.77
C GLU A 592 -31.82 15.84 -15.17
N ILE A 593 -30.73 16.05 -15.95
CA ILE A 593 -30.65 15.62 -17.35
C ILE A 593 -29.41 14.75 -17.52
N VAL A 594 -29.59 13.54 -18.03
CA VAL A 594 -28.52 12.63 -18.45
C VAL A 594 -28.52 12.55 -19.96
N HIS A 595 -27.47 13.00 -20.60
CA HIS A 595 -27.32 12.90 -22.04
C HIS A 595 -26.80 11.53 -22.46
N PRO A 596 -27.24 10.98 -23.59
CA PRO A 596 -26.91 9.64 -24.04
C PRO A 596 -25.43 9.56 -24.50
N PHE A 597 -24.86 8.38 -24.31
CA PHE A 597 -23.63 7.98 -24.99
C PHE A 597 -23.88 7.74 -26.49
N GLY A 598 -22.83 7.48 -27.26
CA GLY A 598 -22.95 6.99 -28.62
C GLY A 598 -23.55 5.58 -28.69
N LYS A 599 -24.23 5.25 -29.77
CA LYS A 599 -24.91 3.94 -29.96
C LYS A 599 -24.01 2.70 -29.78
N ASP A 600 -22.71 2.86 -29.99
CA ASP A 600 -21.71 1.79 -29.91
C ASP A 600 -20.93 1.85 -28.58
N ILE A 601 -21.32 2.72 -27.65
CA ILE A 601 -20.67 2.91 -26.34
C ILE A 601 -21.60 2.36 -25.26
N CYS A 602 -21.14 1.34 -24.57
CA CYS A 602 -21.85 0.73 -23.46
C CYS A 602 -20.91 0.57 -22.27
N PRO A 603 -20.93 1.50 -21.29
CA PRO A 603 -20.21 1.29 -20.04
C PRO A 603 -20.69 0.01 -19.36
N ALA A 604 -19.76 -0.75 -18.79
CA ALA A 604 -20.11 -1.92 -18.00
C ALA A 604 -20.88 -1.53 -16.73
N THR A 605 -20.59 -0.34 -16.19
CA THR A 605 -21.13 0.11 -14.92
C THR A 605 -21.49 1.59 -14.98
N ILE A 606 -22.73 1.93 -14.58
CA ILE A 606 -23.20 3.30 -14.48
C ILE A 606 -23.92 3.49 -13.15
N TYR A 607 -23.51 4.52 -12.40
CA TYR A 607 -24.13 4.93 -11.15
C TYR A 607 -24.63 6.37 -11.22
N LEU A 608 -25.93 6.53 -11.03
CA LEU A 608 -26.64 7.81 -11.06
C LEU A 608 -27.45 8.02 -9.78
N ASP A 609 -27.10 7.30 -8.71
CA ASP A 609 -27.89 7.28 -7.48
C ASP A 609 -27.95 8.64 -6.79
N ASN A 610 -29.07 8.90 -6.10
CA ASN A 610 -29.28 10.11 -5.31
C ASN A 610 -29.08 11.42 -6.10
N ASN A 611 -29.76 11.53 -7.22
CA ASN A 611 -29.81 12.72 -8.07
C ASN A 611 -31.25 13.28 -8.13
N ASN A 612 -31.52 14.14 -9.10
CA ASN A 612 -32.84 14.75 -9.36
C ASN A 612 -33.45 14.26 -10.68
N ILE A 613 -32.99 13.13 -11.20
CA ILE A 613 -33.37 12.62 -12.52
C ILE A 613 -34.88 12.28 -12.52
N SER A 614 -35.63 12.95 -13.36
CA SER A 614 -37.08 12.72 -13.51
C SER A 614 -37.44 11.91 -14.75
N ARG A 615 -36.52 11.83 -15.70
CA ARG A 615 -36.68 11.06 -16.93
C ARG A 615 -35.32 10.64 -17.49
N LEU A 616 -35.29 9.44 -18.04
CA LEU A 616 -34.22 8.95 -18.90
C LEU A 616 -34.81 8.76 -20.31
N TYR A 617 -34.07 9.17 -21.33
CA TYR A 617 -34.55 9.13 -22.70
C TYR A 617 -33.91 7.99 -23.46
N ALA A 618 -34.72 7.13 -24.06
CA ALA A 618 -34.22 6.27 -25.12
C ALA A 618 -33.91 7.14 -26.33
N ALA A 619 -32.65 7.32 -26.67
CA ALA A 619 -32.27 7.93 -27.93
C ALA A 619 -32.53 6.95 -29.08
N GLU A 620 -32.84 7.44 -30.26
CA GLU A 620 -32.89 6.62 -31.49
C GLU A 620 -31.57 5.91 -31.71
N ASP A 621 -30.46 6.49 -31.20
CA ASP A 621 -29.10 5.95 -31.24
C ASP A 621 -28.72 5.06 -30.04
N GLY A 622 -29.64 4.73 -29.16
CA GLY A 622 -29.45 3.89 -27.99
C GLY A 622 -28.80 4.60 -26.82
N TYR A 623 -29.54 4.77 -25.72
CA TYR A 623 -29.00 5.34 -24.49
C TYR A 623 -28.03 4.41 -23.80
N PHE A 624 -28.51 3.25 -23.52
CA PHE A 624 -27.80 2.16 -22.88
C PHE A 624 -28.07 0.98 -23.80
N CYS A 625 -27.43 1.02 -24.90
CA CYS A 625 -27.75 0.25 -26.10
C CYS A 625 -27.74 -1.26 -25.91
N GLY A 626 -28.26 -1.81 -24.86
CA GLY A 626 -28.45 -3.25 -24.69
C GLY A 626 -27.28 -4.08 -25.21
N LEU A 627 -26.09 -3.49 -25.20
CA LEU A 627 -24.87 -4.18 -25.56
C LEU A 627 -24.59 -5.22 -24.48
N SER A 628 -24.11 -6.31 -24.94
CA SER A 628 -23.80 -7.52 -24.18
C SER A 628 -22.84 -7.36 -22.99
N GLN A 629 -22.47 -6.14 -22.64
CA GLN A 629 -21.38 -5.87 -21.69
C GLN A 629 -21.78 -5.03 -20.47
N MET A 630 -23.02 -4.53 -20.36
CA MET A 630 -23.42 -3.80 -19.17
C MET A 630 -23.69 -4.76 -18.02
N GLU A 631 -22.95 -4.59 -16.94
CA GLU A 631 -23.04 -5.41 -15.73
C GLU A 631 -23.94 -4.77 -14.68
N THR A 632 -23.85 -3.45 -14.51
CA THR A 632 -24.57 -2.73 -13.47
C THR A 632 -25.07 -1.38 -13.98
N PHE A 633 -26.36 -1.12 -13.71
CA PHE A 633 -26.99 0.19 -13.89
C PHE A 633 -27.73 0.55 -12.60
N SER A 634 -27.39 1.65 -11.97
CA SER A 634 -28.09 2.14 -10.78
C SER A 634 -28.52 3.59 -10.95
N CYS A 635 -29.82 3.84 -10.68
CA CYS A 635 -30.46 5.15 -10.69
C CYS A 635 -31.40 5.27 -9.48
N SER A 636 -30.99 4.73 -8.35
CA SER A 636 -31.76 4.74 -7.10
C SER A 636 -31.82 6.14 -6.49
N GLY A 637 -32.86 6.43 -5.73
CA GLY A 637 -33.01 7.70 -5.02
C GLY A 637 -33.18 8.91 -5.92
N ASN A 638 -33.88 8.74 -7.05
CA ASN A 638 -34.17 9.78 -8.03
C ASN A 638 -35.66 10.16 -8.04
N LYS A 639 -36.11 10.82 -9.09
CA LYS A 639 -37.50 11.31 -9.26
C LYS A 639 -38.23 10.70 -10.46
N LEU A 640 -37.79 9.55 -10.94
CA LEU A 640 -38.42 8.86 -12.05
C LEU A 640 -39.87 8.48 -11.70
N THR A 641 -40.81 8.77 -12.59
CA THR A 641 -42.22 8.45 -12.41
C THR A 641 -42.69 7.25 -13.23
N VAL A 642 -41.88 6.87 -14.21
CA VAL A 642 -42.09 5.66 -15.04
C VAL A 642 -40.82 4.84 -15.05
N LEU A 643 -40.91 3.51 -15.16
CA LEU A 643 -39.79 2.66 -15.47
C LEU A 643 -39.35 2.93 -16.90
N PRO A 644 -38.15 3.45 -17.13
CA PRO A 644 -37.73 3.92 -18.44
C PRO A 644 -37.53 2.76 -19.42
N ASP A 645 -37.96 2.97 -20.67
CA ASP A 645 -37.80 2.00 -21.76
C ASP A 645 -36.51 2.22 -22.53
N ILE A 646 -35.38 2.18 -21.78
CA ILE A 646 -34.03 2.50 -22.27
C ILE A 646 -33.17 1.27 -22.60
N PHE A 647 -33.61 0.10 -22.12
CA PHE A 647 -32.85 -1.14 -22.33
C PHE A 647 -33.40 -1.86 -23.57
N THR A 648 -32.47 -2.34 -24.41
CA THR A 648 -32.92 -3.14 -25.57
C THR A 648 -32.83 -4.62 -25.22
N ALA A 649 -33.89 -5.35 -25.46
CA ALA A 649 -33.95 -6.80 -25.27
C ALA A 649 -33.10 -7.62 -26.26
N ARG A 650 -32.23 -6.97 -27.04
CA ARG A 650 -31.41 -7.62 -28.07
C ARG A 650 -30.12 -8.23 -27.53
N SER A 651 -29.77 -7.97 -26.29
CA SER A 651 -28.61 -8.59 -25.70
C SER A 651 -28.84 -10.09 -25.48
N ILE A 652 -27.95 -10.91 -25.99
CA ILE A 652 -27.92 -12.35 -25.69
C ILE A 652 -27.35 -12.63 -24.30
N TYR A 653 -26.82 -11.61 -23.63
CA TYR A 653 -26.24 -11.71 -22.30
C TYR A 653 -27.15 -10.99 -21.29
N THR A 654 -27.29 -11.57 -20.12
CA THR A 654 -28.05 -11.00 -19.01
C THR A 654 -27.23 -9.95 -18.32
N MET A 655 -27.80 -8.74 -18.15
CA MET A 655 -27.21 -7.73 -17.27
C MET A 655 -27.12 -8.25 -15.83
N GLY A 656 -26.10 -7.87 -15.08
CA GLY A 656 -25.96 -8.27 -13.70
C GLY A 656 -27.03 -7.63 -12.81
N SER A 657 -27.08 -6.30 -12.73
CA SER A 657 -27.97 -5.57 -11.82
C SER A 657 -28.51 -4.29 -12.42
N ILE A 658 -29.82 -4.10 -12.28
CA ILE A 658 -30.51 -2.86 -12.62
C ILE A 658 -31.26 -2.38 -11.38
N ASN A 659 -30.92 -1.19 -10.89
CA ASN A 659 -31.48 -0.64 -9.67
C ASN A 659 -32.21 0.69 -9.92
N PHE A 660 -33.53 0.70 -9.75
CA PHE A 660 -34.40 1.89 -9.78
C PHE A 660 -35.13 2.08 -8.44
N SER A 661 -34.63 1.55 -7.37
CA SER A 661 -35.26 1.69 -6.05
C SER A 661 -35.34 3.17 -5.61
N TYR A 662 -36.22 3.47 -4.66
CA TYR A 662 -36.43 4.84 -4.14
C TYR A 662 -36.67 5.92 -5.20
N ASN A 663 -37.48 5.60 -6.18
CA ASN A 663 -38.02 6.54 -7.16
C ASN A 663 -39.52 6.80 -6.93
N LEU A 664 -40.21 7.36 -7.89
CA LEU A 664 -41.63 7.63 -7.87
C LEU A 664 -42.36 6.80 -8.94
N ILE A 665 -41.76 5.68 -9.37
CA ILE A 665 -42.24 4.88 -10.50
C ILE A 665 -43.61 4.28 -10.17
N SER A 666 -44.56 4.57 -11.02
CA SER A 666 -45.95 4.08 -10.91
C SER A 666 -46.42 3.25 -12.10
N SER A 667 -45.65 3.25 -13.20
CA SER A 667 -45.96 2.53 -14.43
C SER A 667 -44.76 2.31 -15.31
N LEU A 668 -44.92 1.54 -16.38
CA LEU A 668 -43.90 1.37 -17.43
C LEU A 668 -43.97 2.52 -18.44
N GLU A 669 -42.82 3.02 -18.91
CA GLU A 669 -42.78 3.90 -20.07
C GLU A 669 -43.29 3.14 -21.31
N ASN A 670 -44.00 3.79 -22.20
CA ASN A 670 -44.63 3.18 -23.38
C ASN A 670 -45.72 2.11 -23.07
N GLY A 671 -46.06 1.86 -21.82
CA GLY A 671 -47.08 0.92 -21.40
C GLY A 671 -47.00 -0.45 -22.08
N SER A 672 -48.01 -0.86 -22.87
CA SER A 672 -48.03 -2.16 -23.57
C SER A 672 -46.96 -2.32 -24.67
N GLU A 673 -46.30 -1.24 -25.07
CA GLU A 673 -45.17 -1.26 -26.03
C GLU A 673 -43.80 -1.28 -25.37
N TRP A 674 -43.76 -1.40 -24.04
CA TRP A 674 -42.49 -1.52 -23.29
C TRP A 674 -41.69 -2.70 -23.80
N ARG A 675 -40.39 -2.45 -24.09
CA ARG A 675 -39.54 -3.42 -24.78
C ARG A 675 -38.98 -4.52 -23.88
N GLY A 676 -39.01 -4.31 -22.57
CA GLY A 676 -38.47 -5.26 -21.60
C GLY A 676 -37.04 -4.95 -21.18
N VAL A 677 -36.57 -5.77 -20.24
CA VAL A 677 -35.24 -5.65 -19.65
C VAL A 677 -34.64 -7.04 -19.48
N ASN A 678 -33.35 -7.15 -19.77
CA ASN A 678 -32.57 -8.36 -19.51
C ASN A 678 -31.62 -8.12 -18.34
N ALA A 679 -31.95 -8.62 -17.17
CA ALA A 679 -31.19 -8.41 -15.93
C ALA A 679 -31.23 -9.64 -15.02
N ALA A 680 -30.12 -9.93 -14.40
CA ALA A 680 -30.09 -10.89 -13.30
C ALA A 680 -30.94 -10.37 -12.13
N THR A 681 -30.84 -9.09 -11.82
CA THR A 681 -31.66 -8.43 -10.79
C THR A 681 -32.27 -7.16 -11.33
N LEU A 682 -33.58 -7.03 -11.16
CA LEU A 682 -34.31 -5.77 -11.34
C LEU A 682 -34.86 -5.32 -9.97
N ASN A 683 -34.31 -4.22 -9.45
CA ASN A 683 -34.75 -3.65 -8.19
C ASN A 683 -35.63 -2.42 -8.43
N LEU A 684 -36.91 -2.56 -8.09
CA LEU A 684 -37.98 -1.53 -8.12
C LEU A 684 -38.50 -1.22 -6.72
N SER A 685 -37.77 -1.61 -5.66
CA SER A 685 -38.22 -1.41 -4.28
C SER A 685 -38.40 0.06 -3.94
N ASN A 686 -39.36 0.36 -3.05
CA ASN A 686 -39.64 1.73 -2.57
C ASN A 686 -40.01 2.70 -3.70
N ASN A 687 -40.90 2.26 -4.58
CA ASN A 687 -41.52 3.04 -5.64
C ASN A 687 -43.04 3.27 -5.36
N ARG A 688 -43.83 3.53 -6.37
CA ARG A 688 -45.27 3.82 -6.27
C ARG A 688 -46.12 2.92 -7.17
N LEU A 689 -45.66 1.72 -7.46
CA LEU A 689 -46.43 0.74 -8.20
C LEU A 689 -47.67 0.35 -7.37
N SER A 690 -48.87 0.64 -7.87
CA SER A 690 -50.12 0.22 -7.21
C SER A 690 -50.49 -1.23 -7.54
N GLU A 691 -49.99 -1.72 -8.67
CA GLU A 691 -50.11 -3.11 -9.16
C GLU A 691 -48.86 -3.49 -9.97
N LEU A 692 -48.58 -4.78 -10.12
CA LEU A 692 -47.52 -5.26 -10.99
C LEU A 692 -48.00 -5.26 -12.45
N PRO A 693 -47.36 -4.48 -13.35
CA PRO A 693 -47.77 -4.41 -14.74
C PRO A 693 -47.54 -5.76 -15.47
N LYS A 694 -48.50 -6.17 -16.32
CA LYS A 694 -48.39 -7.41 -17.11
C LYS A 694 -47.19 -7.46 -18.02
N GLU A 695 -46.73 -6.34 -18.49
CA GLU A 695 -45.65 -6.23 -19.44
C GLU A 695 -44.26 -6.38 -18.78
N ILE A 696 -44.18 -6.38 -17.43
CA ILE A 696 -42.89 -6.44 -16.72
C ILE A 696 -42.08 -7.67 -17.15
N MET A 697 -42.75 -8.81 -17.29
CA MET A 697 -42.13 -10.07 -17.78
C MET A 697 -42.42 -10.30 -19.28
N GLY A 698 -42.87 -9.27 -19.98
CA GLY A 698 -43.29 -9.39 -21.39
C GLY A 698 -42.14 -9.34 -22.40
N LYS A 699 -42.47 -9.64 -23.63
CA LYS A 699 -41.73 -9.52 -24.90
C LYS A 699 -40.23 -9.87 -24.90
N GLY A 700 -39.41 -9.35 -24.10
CA GLY A 700 -37.95 -9.58 -24.10
C GLY A 700 -37.34 -9.56 -22.72
N SER A 701 -38.20 -9.39 -21.69
CA SER A 701 -37.67 -9.40 -20.32
C SER A 701 -37.14 -10.76 -19.92
N ILE A 702 -35.93 -10.77 -19.37
CA ILE A 702 -35.32 -11.92 -18.71
C ILE A 702 -34.86 -11.42 -17.34
N ILE A 703 -35.56 -11.81 -16.29
CA ILE A 703 -35.30 -11.37 -14.92
C ILE A 703 -35.18 -12.60 -14.05
N GLN A 704 -34.07 -12.74 -13.32
CA GLN A 704 -33.89 -13.85 -12.36
C GLN A 704 -34.34 -13.47 -10.96
N THR A 705 -34.11 -12.21 -10.58
CA THR A 705 -34.47 -11.66 -9.28
C THR A 705 -35.25 -10.39 -9.48
N LEU A 706 -36.51 -10.35 -8.95
CA LEU A 706 -37.38 -9.19 -9.05
C LEU A 706 -37.69 -8.66 -7.65
N MET A 707 -37.23 -7.43 -7.36
CA MET A 707 -37.43 -6.77 -6.08
C MET A 707 -38.47 -5.67 -6.18
N LEU A 708 -39.56 -5.81 -5.47
CA LEU A 708 -40.77 -4.96 -5.50
C LEU A 708 -41.19 -4.48 -4.10
N SER A 709 -40.30 -4.63 -3.12
CA SER A 709 -40.59 -4.28 -1.73
C SER A 709 -40.96 -2.79 -1.58
N GLY A 710 -41.94 -2.49 -0.74
CA GLY A 710 -42.23 -1.11 -0.34
C GLY A 710 -42.92 -0.26 -1.41
N ASN A 711 -43.67 -0.85 -2.36
CA ASN A 711 -44.37 -0.14 -3.40
C ASN A 711 -45.82 0.32 -2.99
N GLY A 712 -46.42 -0.38 -2.07
CA GLY A 712 -47.80 -0.15 -1.69
C GLY A 712 -48.82 -0.83 -2.64
N MET A 713 -48.36 -1.85 -3.37
CA MET A 713 -49.19 -2.65 -4.28
C MET A 713 -50.36 -3.31 -3.54
N ARG A 714 -51.55 -3.23 -4.09
CA ARG A 714 -52.75 -3.88 -3.55
C ARG A 714 -53.12 -5.17 -4.28
N LYS A 715 -52.65 -5.34 -5.50
CA LYS A 715 -52.86 -6.54 -6.31
C LYS A 715 -51.70 -6.76 -7.28
N ILE A 716 -51.57 -7.99 -7.74
CA ILE A 716 -50.82 -8.37 -8.91
C ILE A 716 -51.82 -8.65 -10.02
N GLU A 717 -51.66 -8.03 -11.18
CA GLU A 717 -52.56 -8.25 -12.28
C GLU A 717 -52.41 -9.65 -12.85
N GLU A 718 -53.51 -10.36 -13.06
CA GLU A 718 -53.48 -11.72 -13.61
C GLU A 718 -52.75 -11.74 -14.97
N GLY A 719 -51.78 -12.61 -15.11
CA GLY A 719 -50.90 -12.72 -16.29
C GLY A 719 -49.63 -11.91 -16.20
N ALA A 720 -49.39 -11.19 -15.11
CA ALA A 720 -48.12 -10.39 -14.95
C ALA A 720 -46.87 -11.28 -14.90
N LEU A 721 -46.96 -12.47 -14.36
CA LEU A 721 -45.87 -13.43 -14.27
C LEU A 721 -46.00 -14.62 -15.24
N THR A 722 -46.70 -14.46 -16.33
CA THR A 722 -46.92 -15.50 -17.36
C THR A 722 -46.23 -15.17 -18.69
N GLY A 723 -45.30 -14.24 -18.69
CA GLY A 723 -44.50 -13.85 -19.86
C GLY A 723 -43.60 -14.95 -20.40
N ALA A 724 -43.10 -14.77 -21.62
CA ALA A 724 -42.31 -15.79 -22.32
C ALA A 724 -41.05 -16.31 -21.59
N ASN A 725 -40.52 -15.50 -20.64
CA ASN A 725 -39.33 -15.82 -19.88
C ASN A 725 -39.56 -15.73 -18.35
N SER A 726 -40.82 -15.81 -17.90
CA SER A 726 -41.13 -15.85 -16.47
C SER A 726 -40.58 -17.11 -15.79
N ASP A 727 -40.31 -18.16 -16.55
CA ASP A 727 -39.60 -19.37 -16.10
C ASP A 727 -38.15 -19.11 -15.66
N MET A 728 -37.56 -17.98 -16.03
CA MET A 728 -36.20 -17.62 -15.56
C MET A 728 -36.20 -17.00 -14.16
N LEU A 729 -37.36 -16.63 -13.62
CA LEU A 729 -37.45 -16.01 -12.30
C LEU A 729 -37.14 -17.01 -11.20
N THR A 730 -36.13 -16.70 -10.41
CA THR A 730 -35.66 -17.54 -9.27
C THR A 730 -36.05 -16.95 -7.93
N THR A 731 -36.21 -15.64 -7.84
CA THR A 731 -36.53 -14.96 -6.59
C THR A 731 -37.42 -13.74 -6.85
N ILE A 732 -38.43 -13.56 -5.96
CA ILE A 732 -39.28 -12.40 -5.97
C ILE A 732 -39.47 -11.86 -4.55
N ASP A 733 -39.20 -10.55 -4.37
CA ASP A 733 -39.48 -9.85 -3.12
C ASP A 733 -40.73 -8.93 -3.32
N LEU A 734 -41.82 -9.29 -2.68
CA LEU A 734 -43.10 -8.58 -2.65
C LEU A 734 -43.38 -8.01 -1.24
N SER A 735 -42.39 -7.98 -0.37
CA SER A 735 -42.56 -7.53 1.01
C SER A 735 -42.95 -6.04 1.09
N TYR A 736 -43.46 -5.62 2.25
CA TYR A 736 -43.87 -4.23 2.52
C TYR A 736 -44.78 -3.62 1.46
N ASN A 737 -45.75 -4.43 0.98
CA ASN A 737 -46.83 -3.99 0.12
C ASN A 737 -48.18 -4.07 0.86
N ARG A 738 -49.30 -4.07 0.16
CA ARG A 738 -50.67 -4.16 0.67
C ARG A 738 -51.42 -5.28 -0.03
N LEU A 739 -50.71 -6.34 -0.42
CA LEU A 739 -51.30 -7.50 -1.08
C LEU A 739 -52.19 -8.26 -0.12
N SER A 740 -53.40 -8.61 -0.54
CA SER A 740 -54.32 -9.48 0.20
C SER A 740 -54.53 -10.83 -0.49
N GLU A 741 -54.15 -10.94 -1.75
CA GLU A 741 -54.27 -12.15 -2.58
C GLU A 741 -53.15 -12.21 -3.63
N LEU A 742 -52.88 -13.40 -4.15
CA LEU A 742 -52.00 -13.64 -5.30
C LEU A 742 -52.82 -14.30 -6.43
N PRO A 743 -52.57 -13.93 -7.73
CA PRO A 743 -53.20 -14.62 -8.84
C PRO A 743 -52.68 -16.06 -8.92
N TYR A 744 -53.60 -17.02 -8.85
CA TYR A 744 -53.24 -18.46 -8.73
C TYR A 744 -52.42 -18.96 -9.91
N ASN A 745 -52.78 -18.55 -11.13
CA ASN A 745 -52.09 -19.03 -12.31
C ASN A 745 -50.66 -18.51 -12.41
N ASP A 746 -50.41 -17.26 -12.01
CA ASP A 746 -49.10 -16.63 -12.09
C ASP A 746 -48.07 -17.34 -11.18
N PHE A 747 -48.48 -17.69 -9.96
CA PHE A 747 -47.66 -18.39 -9.00
C PHE A 747 -47.80 -19.91 -9.11
N SER A 748 -47.57 -20.47 -10.30
CA SER A 748 -47.71 -21.89 -10.55
C SER A 748 -46.38 -22.51 -11.04
N ALA A 749 -46.26 -23.84 -10.87
CA ALA A 749 -45.11 -24.60 -11.37
C ALA A 749 -44.92 -24.52 -12.89
N SER A 750 -45.99 -24.20 -13.63
CA SER A 750 -45.88 -24.04 -15.09
C SER A 750 -45.27 -22.70 -15.50
N ASN A 751 -45.51 -21.65 -14.72
CA ASN A 751 -45.04 -20.29 -15.04
C ASN A 751 -43.71 -19.94 -14.33
N LEU A 752 -43.53 -20.45 -13.11
CA LEU A 752 -42.32 -20.17 -12.27
C LEU A 752 -41.59 -21.47 -11.86
N PRO A 753 -41.21 -22.31 -12.81
CA PRO A 753 -40.63 -23.65 -12.50
C PRO A 753 -39.32 -23.59 -11.74
N TYR A 754 -38.61 -22.46 -11.75
CA TYR A 754 -37.33 -22.28 -11.08
C TYR A 754 -37.39 -21.32 -9.91
N LEU A 755 -38.57 -20.87 -9.49
CA LEU A 755 -38.69 -19.99 -8.33
C LEU A 755 -38.18 -20.70 -7.07
N TYR A 756 -37.13 -20.16 -6.52
CA TYR A 756 -36.43 -20.65 -5.32
C TYR A 756 -36.93 -19.95 -4.05
N GLY A 757 -37.15 -18.63 -4.12
CA GLY A 757 -37.49 -17.81 -2.97
C GLY A 757 -38.60 -16.79 -3.25
N ILE A 758 -39.48 -16.64 -2.25
CA ILE A 758 -40.55 -15.61 -2.27
C ILE A 758 -40.64 -14.94 -0.89
N ASP A 759 -40.68 -13.59 -0.89
CA ASP A 759 -40.97 -12.81 0.31
C ASP A 759 -42.28 -12.06 0.16
N LEU A 760 -43.26 -12.41 1.00
CA LEU A 760 -44.58 -11.79 1.11
C LEU A 760 -44.78 -11.06 2.45
N SER A 761 -43.69 -10.84 3.20
CA SER A 761 -43.74 -10.21 4.51
C SER A 761 -44.31 -8.79 4.46
N SER A 762 -44.97 -8.37 5.55
CA SER A 762 -45.49 -7.01 5.70
C SER A 762 -46.51 -6.65 4.58
N ASN A 763 -47.44 -7.55 4.34
CA ASN A 763 -48.56 -7.36 3.45
C ASN A 763 -49.90 -7.43 4.24
N ALA A 764 -51.03 -7.63 3.58
CA ALA A 764 -52.37 -7.61 4.17
C ALA A 764 -53.11 -8.96 4.00
N PHE A 765 -52.40 -10.06 3.87
CA PHE A 765 -53.02 -11.37 3.73
C PHE A 765 -53.81 -11.74 5.00
N ALA A 766 -55.11 -11.94 4.86
CA ALA A 766 -55.97 -12.49 5.89
C ALA A 766 -56.08 -14.02 5.77
N GLU A 767 -55.97 -14.54 4.56
CA GLU A 767 -55.92 -15.95 4.20
C GLU A 767 -54.54 -16.26 3.60
N PHE A 768 -54.05 -17.48 3.84
CA PHE A 768 -52.73 -17.88 3.32
C PHE A 768 -52.80 -18.02 1.78
N PRO A 769 -51.83 -17.44 1.03
CA PRO A 769 -51.78 -17.57 -0.42
C PRO A 769 -51.19 -18.92 -0.86
N TYR A 770 -52.04 -19.90 -1.14
CA TYR A 770 -51.61 -21.28 -1.45
C TYR A 770 -50.91 -21.48 -2.80
N ALA A 771 -51.11 -20.56 -3.74
CA ALA A 771 -50.60 -20.67 -5.10
C ALA A 771 -49.08 -20.99 -5.15
N PRO A 772 -48.18 -20.33 -4.38
CA PRO A 772 -46.73 -20.61 -4.39
C PRO A 772 -46.35 -22.04 -3.95
N LEU A 773 -47.18 -22.68 -3.14
CA LEU A 773 -46.90 -24.05 -2.68
C LEU A 773 -46.97 -25.09 -3.82
N SER A 774 -47.56 -24.75 -4.96
CA SER A 774 -47.54 -25.59 -6.16
C SER A 774 -46.21 -25.62 -6.89
N ILE A 775 -45.24 -24.74 -6.50
CA ILE A 775 -43.98 -24.55 -7.18
C ILE A 775 -42.97 -25.53 -6.58
N ASN A 776 -42.57 -26.58 -7.31
CA ASN A 776 -41.72 -27.64 -6.83
C ASN A 776 -40.27 -27.21 -6.51
N SER A 777 -39.80 -26.08 -7.05
CA SER A 777 -38.50 -25.52 -6.84
C SER A 777 -38.40 -24.61 -5.63
N LEU A 778 -39.51 -24.23 -5.02
CA LEU A 778 -39.56 -23.30 -3.90
C LEU A 778 -38.88 -23.89 -2.65
N VAL A 779 -37.91 -23.18 -2.15
CA VAL A 779 -37.08 -23.55 -0.99
C VAL A 779 -37.30 -22.62 0.19
N VAL A 780 -37.51 -21.33 -0.09
CA VAL A 780 -37.66 -20.28 0.94
C VAL A 780 -38.98 -19.52 0.71
N MET A 781 -39.79 -19.44 1.76
CA MET A 781 -41.00 -18.61 1.75
C MET A 781 -41.12 -17.82 3.06
N SER A 782 -41.30 -16.52 2.94
CA SER A 782 -41.59 -15.62 4.07
C SER A 782 -42.92 -14.96 3.91
N ILE A 783 -43.76 -15.03 4.95
CA ILE A 783 -45.09 -14.38 5.04
C ILE A 783 -45.30 -13.79 6.44
N ARG A 784 -44.27 -13.12 6.93
CA ARG A 784 -44.29 -12.49 8.25
C ARG A 784 -45.16 -11.25 8.27
N GLN A 785 -45.61 -10.83 9.45
CA GLN A 785 -46.14 -9.49 9.74
C GLN A 785 -47.28 -9.05 8.82
N GLN A 786 -48.28 -9.87 8.68
CA GLN A 786 -49.48 -9.51 7.92
C GLN A 786 -50.34 -8.51 8.70
N ARG A 787 -50.67 -7.35 8.10
CA ARG A 787 -51.39 -6.24 8.74
C ARG A 787 -52.38 -5.62 7.78
N ASP A 788 -53.54 -5.21 8.33
CA ASP A 788 -54.45 -4.30 7.63
C ASP A 788 -53.97 -2.84 7.64
N ASP A 789 -54.73 -1.94 7.03
CA ASP A 789 -54.41 -0.51 6.97
C ASP A 789 -54.45 0.16 8.37
N GLU A 790 -55.12 -0.45 9.36
CA GLU A 790 -55.16 0.00 10.78
C GLU A 790 -54.00 -0.60 11.61
N GLY A 791 -53.19 -1.49 11.07
CA GLY A 791 -52.07 -2.14 11.73
C GLY A 791 -52.46 -3.39 12.52
N ASN A 792 -53.70 -3.90 12.40
CA ASN A 792 -54.12 -5.14 13.04
C ASN A 792 -53.54 -6.35 12.34
N ARG A 793 -53.22 -7.40 13.09
CA ARG A 793 -52.76 -8.69 12.54
C ARG A 793 -53.90 -9.38 11.78
N THR A 794 -53.68 -9.74 10.52
CA THR A 794 -54.69 -10.28 9.66
C THR A 794 -54.62 -11.80 9.51
N LEU A 795 -53.43 -12.37 9.39
CA LEU A 795 -53.23 -13.81 9.18
C LEU A 795 -53.36 -14.58 10.51
N ARG A 796 -54.42 -15.42 10.60
CA ARG A 796 -54.78 -16.14 11.84
C ARG A 796 -54.78 -17.67 11.73
N GLU A 797 -54.93 -18.16 10.52
CA GLU A 797 -55.05 -19.59 10.26
C GLU A 797 -53.73 -20.18 9.73
N TRP A 798 -53.39 -21.34 10.26
CA TRP A 798 -52.23 -22.10 9.78
C TRP A 798 -52.53 -22.66 8.38
N PRO A 799 -51.55 -22.57 7.42
CA PRO A 799 -51.73 -23.10 6.09
C PRO A 799 -51.73 -24.62 6.09
N THR A 800 -52.91 -25.20 5.93
CA THR A 800 -53.05 -26.64 5.75
C THR A 800 -52.43 -27.05 4.41
N GLY A 801 -51.66 -28.14 4.39
CA GLY A 801 -51.00 -28.59 3.15
C GLY A 801 -49.68 -27.88 2.83
N LEU A 802 -49.07 -27.15 3.76
CA LEU A 802 -47.75 -26.53 3.61
C LEU A 802 -46.70 -27.56 3.06
N TYR A 803 -46.77 -28.79 3.48
CA TYR A 803 -45.89 -29.88 3.09
C TYR A 803 -46.11 -30.48 1.71
N THR A 804 -47.08 -29.98 0.96
CA THR A 804 -47.21 -30.33 -0.46
C THR A 804 -46.11 -29.74 -1.33
N CYS A 805 -45.44 -28.72 -0.85
CA CYS A 805 -44.28 -28.15 -1.49
C CYS A 805 -43.02 -28.96 -1.11
N PRO A 806 -42.45 -29.80 -2.00
CA PRO A 806 -41.52 -30.84 -1.65
C PRO A 806 -40.12 -30.38 -1.27
N ARG A 807 -39.75 -29.17 -1.61
CA ARG A 807 -38.41 -28.57 -1.39
C ARG A 807 -38.40 -27.43 -0.39
N LEU A 808 -39.57 -27.02 0.13
CA LEU A 808 -39.65 -25.93 1.10
C LEU A 808 -38.91 -26.34 2.37
N SER A 809 -37.76 -25.69 2.60
CA SER A 809 -36.86 -25.95 3.73
C SER A 809 -36.71 -24.78 4.69
N ALA A 810 -37.07 -23.57 4.29
CA ALA A 810 -37.10 -22.40 5.14
C ALA A 810 -38.45 -21.69 5.05
N PHE A 811 -39.14 -21.60 6.19
CA PHE A 811 -40.47 -21.02 6.25
C PHE A 811 -40.59 -20.03 7.40
N TYR A 812 -40.98 -18.80 7.08
CA TYR A 812 -41.09 -17.69 8.00
C TYR A 812 -42.50 -17.15 8.05
N ILE A 813 -43.18 -17.31 9.20
CA ILE A 813 -44.55 -16.90 9.41
C ILE A 813 -44.74 -16.14 10.74
N GLY A 814 -43.65 -15.59 11.26
CA GLY A 814 -43.66 -14.81 12.50
C GLY A 814 -44.47 -13.53 12.43
N SER A 815 -44.67 -12.89 13.57
CA SER A 815 -45.34 -11.60 13.73
C SER A 815 -46.78 -11.58 13.17
N ASN A 816 -47.49 -12.71 13.22
CA ASN A 816 -48.90 -12.85 12.84
C ASN A 816 -49.81 -13.10 14.05
N ASP A 817 -51.05 -13.47 13.86
CA ASP A 817 -52.01 -13.85 14.91
C ASP A 817 -52.39 -15.33 14.77
N LEU A 818 -51.43 -16.16 14.41
CA LEU A 818 -51.64 -17.59 14.30
C LEU A 818 -52.06 -18.17 15.64
N ARG A 819 -53.01 -19.14 15.55
CA ARG A 819 -53.59 -19.77 16.72
C ARG A 819 -53.07 -21.19 16.83
N LYS A 820 -53.89 -22.18 16.84
CA LYS A 820 -53.52 -23.56 16.96
C LYS A 820 -53.01 -24.13 15.64
N ILE A 821 -51.82 -24.75 15.64
CA ILE A 821 -51.34 -25.56 14.53
C ILE A 821 -51.74 -27.02 14.79
N GLU A 822 -52.58 -27.55 13.93
CA GLU A 822 -53.13 -28.92 14.02
C GLU A 822 -52.29 -29.93 13.20
N ASP A 823 -51.51 -29.43 12.23
CA ASP A 823 -50.66 -30.26 11.36
C ASP A 823 -49.47 -30.81 12.11
N THR A 824 -49.02 -32.01 11.75
CA THR A 824 -47.74 -32.56 12.18
C THR A 824 -46.62 -31.78 11.50
N ILE A 825 -45.70 -31.17 12.28
CA ILE A 825 -44.58 -30.42 11.75
C ILE A 825 -43.61 -31.34 11.02
N SER A 826 -43.26 -30.96 9.79
CA SER A 826 -42.37 -31.74 8.93
C SER A 826 -40.91 -31.51 9.26
N PRO A 827 -40.07 -32.55 9.34
CA PRO A 827 -38.62 -32.42 9.55
C PRO A 827 -37.88 -31.89 8.31
N TYR A 828 -38.55 -31.73 7.17
CA TYR A 828 -37.96 -31.22 5.94
C TYR A 828 -37.92 -29.69 5.89
N ILE A 829 -38.68 -28.99 6.75
CA ILE A 829 -38.53 -27.52 6.94
C ILE A 829 -37.45 -27.32 7.97
N LEU A 830 -36.21 -27.24 7.52
CA LEU A 830 -35.01 -27.17 8.36
C LEU A 830 -34.90 -25.87 9.16
N LEU A 831 -35.51 -24.78 8.68
CA LEU A 831 -35.58 -23.51 9.35
C LEU A 831 -37.04 -23.04 9.40
N PHE A 832 -37.55 -22.90 10.61
CA PHE A 832 -38.94 -22.56 10.85
C PHE A 832 -39.07 -21.41 11.84
N GLU A 833 -39.68 -20.30 11.42
CA GLU A 833 -39.84 -19.13 12.26
C GLU A 833 -41.33 -18.84 12.52
N ILE A 834 -41.70 -18.89 13.80
CA ILE A 834 -43.04 -18.61 14.32
C ILE A 834 -43.03 -17.50 15.37
N LYS A 835 -41.91 -16.83 15.59
CA LYS A 835 -41.73 -15.76 16.58
C LYS A 835 -42.85 -14.72 16.47
N ASP A 836 -43.24 -14.07 17.59
CA ASP A 836 -44.26 -13.00 17.67
C ASP A 836 -45.65 -13.44 17.10
N ASN A 837 -46.06 -14.66 17.43
CA ASN A 837 -47.43 -15.15 17.32
C ASN A 837 -47.94 -15.44 18.74
N PRO A 838 -48.57 -14.47 19.43
CA PRO A 838 -48.81 -14.56 20.88
C PRO A 838 -49.85 -15.62 21.23
N ASN A 839 -50.72 -16.02 20.28
CA ASN A 839 -51.77 -16.99 20.50
C ASN A 839 -51.48 -18.36 19.91
N ILE A 840 -50.25 -18.63 19.46
CA ILE A 840 -49.88 -19.87 18.79
C ILE A 840 -49.77 -21.00 19.80
N SER A 841 -50.30 -22.16 19.42
CA SER A 841 -50.08 -23.45 20.11
C SER A 841 -49.62 -24.47 19.07
N ILE A 842 -48.45 -25.09 19.28
CA ILE A 842 -47.78 -25.99 18.34
C ILE A 842 -47.24 -27.22 19.05
N ASP A 843 -47.38 -28.40 18.41
CA ASP A 843 -46.77 -29.64 18.84
C ASP A 843 -45.53 -29.99 17.96
N LEU A 844 -44.36 -29.98 18.57
CA LEU A 844 -43.10 -30.25 17.91
C LEU A 844 -42.58 -31.68 18.08
N SER A 845 -43.43 -32.61 18.63
CA SER A 845 -43.02 -33.98 18.89
C SER A 845 -42.34 -34.66 17.70
N SER A 846 -42.76 -34.35 16.49
CA SER A 846 -42.23 -34.94 15.24
C SER A 846 -40.81 -34.46 14.86
N VAL A 847 -40.37 -33.33 15.41
CA VAL A 847 -39.10 -32.70 15.03
C VAL A 847 -38.11 -32.54 16.19
N CYS A 848 -38.47 -32.97 17.42
CA CYS A 848 -37.64 -32.81 18.61
C CYS A 848 -36.23 -33.36 18.45
N ASP A 849 -36.08 -34.51 17.84
CA ASP A 849 -34.76 -35.12 17.65
C ASP A 849 -33.90 -34.34 16.66
N TYR A 850 -34.48 -33.79 15.63
CA TYR A 850 -33.79 -32.93 14.63
C TYR A 850 -33.35 -31.62 15.24
N ILE A 851 -34.17 -30.99 16.11
CA ILE A 851 -33.81 -29.78 16.86
C ILE A 851 -32.63 -30.10 17.78
N ARG A 852 -32.68 -31.21 18.52
CA ARG A 852 -31.64 -31.67 19.46
C ARG A 852 -30.30 -31.97 18.76
N MET A 853 -30.35 -32.46 17.54
CA MET A 853 -29.18 -32.73 16.68
C MET A 853 -28.67 -31.48 15.94
N GLY A 854 -29.33 -30.33 16.04
CA GLY A 854 -28.97 -29.09 15.33
C GLY A 854 -29.29 -29.14 13.84
N TYR A 855 -30.11 -30.04 13.35
CA TYR A 855 -30.55 -30.13 11.94
C TYR A 855 -31.81 -29.35 11.66
N TYR A 856 -32.49 -28.85 12.69
CA TYR A 856 -33.74 -28.11 12.61
C TYR A 856 -33.63 -26.86 13.47
N GLU A 857 -33.74 -25.70 12.86
CA GLU A 857 -33.70 -24.42 13.54
C GLU A 857 -35.13 -23.89 13.74
N LEU A 858 -35.53 -23.73 15.00
CA LEU A 858 -36.81 -23.15 15.37
C LEU A 858 -36.55 -21.73 15.93
N ILE A 859 -37.19 -20.72 15.36
CA ILE A 859 -37.18 -19.34 15.86
C ILE A 859 -38.54 -19.03 16.47
N TYR A 860 -38.60 -18.85 17.76
CA TYR A 860 -39.83 -18.71 18.55
C TYR A 860 -39.61 -17.79 19.78
N ASP A 861 -40.71 -17.45 20.49
CA ASP A 861 -40.67 -16.75 21.77
C ASP A 861 -40.94 -17.70 22.92
N SER A 862 -40.27 -17.53 24.05
CA SER A 862 -40.42 -18.33 25.27
C SER A 862 -41.84 -18.31 25.87
N THR A 863 -42.67 -17.34 25.46
CA THR A 863 -44.06 -17.21 25.92
C THR A 863 -45.07 -18.00 25.10
N GLN A 864 -44.67 -18.61 24.01
CA GLN A 864 -45.52 -19.38 23.10
C GLN A 864 -45.82 -20.78 23.64
N ASP A 865 -47.00 -21.33 23.38
CA ASP A 865 -47.39 -22.68 23.82
C ASP A 865 -46.79 -23.73 22.87
N ILE A 866 -45.54 -24.13 23.19
CA ILE A 866 -44.81 -25.13 22.44
C ILE A 866 -44.81 -26.45 23.20
N ARG A 867 -45.26 -27.50 22.58
CA ARG A 867 -45.43 -28.86 23.17
C ARG A 867 -44.57 -29.88 22.45
N GLY A 868 -44.41 -31.03 23.10
CA GLY A 868 -43.81 -32.22 22.51
C GLY A 868 -42.29 -32.33 22.64
N CYS A 869 -41.63 -31.33 23.19
CA CYS A 869 -40.17 -31.32 23.35
C CYS A 869 -39.75 -31.09 24.82
N ASP A 870 -40.41 -31.70 25.78
CA ASP A 870 -40.25 -31.45 27.22
C ASP A 870 -38.84 -31.62 27.78
N ALA A 871 -37.94 -32.23 27.02
CA ALA A 871 -36.54 -32.42 27.39
C ALA A 871 -35.58 -31.43 26.71
N LEU A 872 -36.08 -30.49 25.92
CA LEU A 872 -35.31 -29.43 25.34
C LEU A 872 -35.30 -28.28 26.34
N ASN A 873 -34.13 -27.96 26.94
CA ASN A 873 -33.93 -26.63 27.50
C ASN A 873 -33.92 -25.69 26.31
N LEU A 874 -35.10 -25.17 25.99
CA LEU A 874 -35.29 -24.17 24.92
C LEU A 874 -35.11 -22.75 25.50
N ASP A 875 -33.93 -22.52 26.18
CA ASP A 875 -33.53 -21.17 26.61
C ASP A 875 -32.82 -20.42 25.50
#